data_f41ff0407620646ba99b27de8e3d3a3b
#
_entry.id   f41ff0407620646ba99b27de8e3d3a3b
#
_cell.length_a   1.000
_cell.length_b   1.000
_cell.length_c   1.000
_cell.angle_alpha   90.00
_cell.angle_beta   90.00
_cell.angle_gamma   90.00
#
_symmetry.space_group_name_H-M   'P 1'
#
loop_
_entity.id
_entity.type
_entity.pdbx_description
1 polymer ?
#
loop_
_entity_poly.entity_id
_entity_poly.type
_entity_poly.pdbx_seq_one_letter_code
_entity_poly.pdbx_strand_id
1 'polypeptide(L)'
;MAKRLDFDIEAVVENIIFTKDGRMQAWFEFEGFHSNFDTENELLMKFRQLKRVFKEVKKEVHCLIIPERQDLDEIKNQHISYSRGRLIPVLEQHEDAIFDHLKNSNELGSSENKVRYYMGFELGKTTMINFTNEDVTWGEIYTETKEKLINLITKAITGKDVLLTTNKIKNAYNKMDNLSNTLNNLPFTFREIEPVEMAKLITWPNNLNVREPFLNDNWFERLTPIYNGDRLIAKVRDSGHVEDLSTVSYSNPSSRKHLVLHQNDALGKERDTYISFLQLAKVPVETHFPDTRWLEILRNLQFGVGVSLKLTYQSSDRRLMKLRSKKANLEDQVEHLADYGDSASSNVYDGIDIADDLIANIEKNREASFLMSAIFVVTAETQKTLNSKVDELKEIMSNHQYIVQNTRGLQLRSLLECMPGSRRYVKEFVKDCDINMITSSFFGNRHELGDPYGFYIGQIATNYGTPVFHMPGFASTGQAKNQSLAICHTGKTGGGKSFGANLLFYEYAIWGAKVLIVDPKQERMNKCEWHKKLDELGTQLNFITLSTKPKDAGKLDPFYIFTDVTDAVGVSEQILHNLLSISIRNEATIDQATMINRALEYVANRDEPQINQVTEELTSMSIGEKKDIVLTEEEKELCKRLVNRINAYTMHSLSTLIFGERIDDTEVLDINSQLNVLQVENLELADADVDPKDYSKANIVSDSILYALTAYQRQFINMFPNDLTVIGLDEAWKYFKNSQGRSAFQSLFREGRSKGASIHIMTQRLSDIPEDMQSQIGQLFAYLESNTDEINKLQQFFRFDDSTDLQAIMPELETGVCVYKDLNDRVGILDVRVLQEHLVDAFDTSNQLEKRDDIKQEV
;
A
#
# COMPACT_ATOMS: atom_id res chain seq x y z
N MET A 1 35.92 15.61 -25.39
CA MET A 1 34.87 16.52 -25.85
C MET A 1 33.53 15.83 -25.60
N ALA A 2 32.67 16.45 -24.85
CA ALA A 2 31.30 15.97 -24.62
C ALA A 2 30.50 16.09 -25.94
N LYS A 3 29.73 15.06 -26.27
CA LYS A 3 28.90 15.01 -27.47
C LYS A 3 27.43 15.08 -27.06
N ARG A 4 26.64 15.80 -27.84
CA ARG A 4 25.20 15.88 -27.68
C ARG A 4 24.53 14.60 -28.13
N LEU A 5 23.49 14.17 -27.44
CA LEU A 5 22.67 13.01 -27.82
C LEU A 5 21.73 13.38 -28.96
N ASP A 6 21.65 12.53 -29.99
CA ASP A 6 20.69 12.65 -31.09
C ASP A 6 19.62 11.56 -30.92
N PHE A 7 18.35 11.95 -30.84
CA PHE A 7 17.22 11.08 -30.62
C PHE A 7 16.54 10.70 -31.93
N ASP A 8 16.02 9.48 -32.02
CA ASP A 8 15.19 9.00 -33.13
C ASP A 8 13.80 9.67 -33.20
N ILE A 9 13.49 10.53 -32.23
CA ILE A 9 12.16 11.15 -32.08
C ILE A 9 12.08 12.37 -33.03
N GLU A 10 11.01 12.44 -33.81
CA GLU A 10 10.65 13.58 -34.67
C GLU A 10 9.75 14.56 -33.92
N ALA A 11 8.71 14.00 -33.24
CA ALA A 11 7.75 14.78 -32.46
C ALA A 11 7.06 13.92 -31.44
N VAL A 12 6.45 14.57 -30.44
CA VAL A 12 5.60 13.93 -29.43
C VAL A 12 4.28 14.69 -29.38
N VAL A 13 3.17 13.97 -29.43
CA VAL A 13 1.82 14.52 -29.33
C VAL A 13 1.07 13.71 -28.29
N GLU A 14 0.76 14.32 -27.15
CA GLU A 14 0.22 13.65 -25.96
C GLU A 14 1.11 12.45 -25.59
N ASN A 15 0.56 11.23 -25.56
CA ASN A 15 1.28 9.99 -25.27
C ASN A 15 1.80 9.26 -26.54
N ILE A 16 1.79 9.91 -27.72
CA ILE A 16 2.24 9.32 -28.99
C ILE A 16 3.58 9.90 -29.42
N ILE A 17 4.56 9.04 -29.60
CA ILE A 17 5.87 9.39 -30.17
C ILE A 17 5.86 9.11 -31.68
N PHE A 18 6.26 10.10 -32.46
CA PHE A 18 6.55 10.02 -33.90
C PHE A 18 8.06 9.98 -34.09
N THR A 19 8.55 9.04 -34.86
CA THR A 19 9.97 8.84 -35.06
C THR A 19 10.44 9.32 -36.43
N LYS A 20 11.73 9.68 -36.55
CA LYS A 20 12.37 10.13 -37.81
C LYS A 20 12.27 9.10 -38.94
N ASP A 21 12.15 7.81 -38.62
CA ASP A 21 11.94 6.71 -39.57
C ASP A 21 10.47 6.40 -39.89
N GLY A 22 9.54 7.23 -39.42
CA GLY A 22 8.12 7.18 -39.71
C GLY A 22 7.32 6.20 -38.86
N ARG A 23 7.89 5.59 -37.82
CA ARG A 23 7.14 4.77 -36.83
C ARG A 23 6.36 5.67 -35.89
N MET A 24 5.28 5.14 -35.36
CA MET A 24 4.45 5.75 -34.31
C MET A 24 4.35 4.78 -33.15
N GLN A 25 4.53 5.24 -31.93
CA GLN A 25 4.38 4.48 -30.70
C GLN A 25 3.47 5.23 -29.73
N ALA A 26 2.43 4.54 -29.21
CA ALA A 26 1.63 5.04 -28.09
C ALA A 26 2.16 4.46 -26.79
N TRP A 27 2.27 5.30 -25.77
CA TRP A 27 2.83 4.94 -24.48
C TRP A 27 1.77 5.00 -23.40
N PHE A 28 1.78 3.99 -22.52
CA PHE A 28 0.88 3.86 -21.38
C PHE A 28 1.68 3.50 -20.15
N GLU A 29 1.25 3.99 -19.01
CA GLU A 29 1.65 3.43 -17.74
C GLU A 29 0.86 2.14 -17.51
N PHE A 30 1.56 1.08 -17.20
CA PHE A 30 0.99 -0.20 -16.82
C PHE A 30 0.89 -0.25 -15.30
N GLU A 31 -0.32 -0.17 -14.75
CA GLU A 31 -0.52 -0.18 -13.29
C GLU A 31 -0.12 -1.51 -12.66
N GLY A 32 -0.07 -2.56 -13.47
CA GLY A 32 0.40 -3.87 -13.02
C GLY A 32 -0.53 -4.56 -12.03
N PHE A 33 0.06 -5.32 -11.12
CA PHE A 33 -0.64 -6.12 -10.12
C PHE A 33 0.24 -6.33 -8.89
N HIS A 34 -0.36 -6.77 -7.79
CA HIS A 34 0.35 -7.15 -6.56
C HIS A 34 0.33 -8.66 -6.41
N SER A 35 1.44 -9.26 -6.01
CA SER A 35 1.58 -10.71 -5.82
C SER A 35 2.22 -11.11 -4.49
N ASN A 36 2.12 -10.24 -3.47
CA ASN A 36 2.59 -10.58 -2.13
C ASN A 36 1.72 -11.69 -1.55
N PHE A 37 2.33 -12.76 -1.10
CA PHE A 37 1.64 -13.91 -0.52
C PHE A 37 0.58 -14.57 -1.42
N ASP A 38 0.67 -14.37 -2.73
CA ASP A 38 -0.19 -15.07 -3.67
C ASP A 38 0.09 -16.58 -3.65
N THR A 39 -0.96 -17.33 -3.73
CA THR A 39 -0.92 -18.78 -3.91
C THR A 39 -0.37 -19.15 -5.28
N GLU A 40 0.09 -20.38 -5.45
CA GLU A 40 0.55 -20.87 -6.75
C GLU A 40 -0.56 -20.73 -7.82
N ASN A 41 -1.82 -20.98 -7.46
CA ASN A 41 -2.96 -20.83 -8.36
C ASN A 41 -3.21 -19.37 -8.75
N GLU A 42 -3.09 -18.44 -7.80
CA GLU A 42 -3.22 -17.00 -8.08
C GLU A 42 -2.07 -16.50 -8.95
N LEU A 43 -0.84 -16.92 -8.65
CA LEU A 43 0.33 -16.63 -9.49
C LEU A 43 0.13 -17.16 -10.92
N LEU A 44 -0.35 -18.40 -11.07
CA LEU A 44 -0.68 -18.99 -12.38
C LEU A 44 -1.82 -18.23 -13.07
N MET A 45 -2.82 -17.75 -12.33
CA MET A 45 -3.89 -16.91 -12.88
C MET A 45 -3.32 -15.59 -13.42
N LYS A 46 -2.50 -14.88 -12.63
CA LYS A 46 -1.85 -13.63 -13.03
C LYS A 46 -0.90 -13.86 -14.23
N PHE A 47 -0.17 -14.97 -14.23
CA PHE A 47 0.65 -15.39 -15.36
C PHE A 47 -0.18 -15.53 -16.63
N ARG A 48 -1.33 -16.23 -16.57
CA ARG A 48 -2.23 -16.40 -17.74
C ARG A 48 -2.79 -15.07 -18.22
N GLN A 49 -3.13 -14.18 -17.28
CA GLN A 49 -3.61 -12.84 -17.60
C GLN A 49 -2.53 -12.00 -18.29
N LEU A 50 -1.29 -12.00 -17.76
CA LEU A 50 -0.14 -11.30 -18.36
C LEU A 50 0.23 -11.90 -19.71
N LYS A 51 0.17 -13.23 -19.86
CA LYS A 51 0.35 -13.92 -21.14
C LYS A 51 -0.66 -13.43 -22.19
N ARG A 52 -1.91 -13.16 -21.78
CA ARG A 52 -2.92 -12.61 -22.67
C ARG A 52 -2.56 -11.23 -23.17
N VAL A 53 -1.97 -10.35 -22.34
CA VAL A 53 -1.50 -9.02 -22.79
C VAL A 53 -0.53 -9.17 -23.96
N PHE A 54 0.52 -9.99 -23.82
CA PHE A 54 1.50 -10.18 -24.87
C PHE A 54 0.93 -10.91 -26.10
N LYS A 55 -0.08 -11.77 -25.94
CA LYS A 55 -0.71 -12.51 -27.04
C LYS A 55 -1.61 -11.64 -27.92
N GLU A 56 -2.34 -10.70 -27.32
CA GLU A 56 -3.26 -9.81 -28.05
C GLU A 56 -2.50 -8.73 -28.83
N VAL A 57 -1.36 -8.28 -28.33
CA VAL A 57 -0.55 -7.24 -28.99
C VAL A 57 0.43 -7.87 -29.97
N LYS A 58 0.03 -8.02 -31.24
CA LYS A 58 0.80 -8.65 -32.32
C LYS A 58 1.75 -7.67 -33.02
N LYS A 59 2.45 -6.80 -32.26
CA LYS A 59 3.34 -5.77 -32.79
C LYS A 59 4.60 -5.67 -31.96
N GLU A 60 5.43 -4.65 -32.20
CA GLU A 60 6.53 -4.34 -31.30
C GLU A 60 6.02 -3.67 -30.03
N VAL A 61 6.50 -4.16 -28.89
CA VAL A 61 6.23 -3.60 -27.57
C VAL A 61 7.56 -3.23 -26.94
N HIS A 62 7.64 -2.04 -26.38
CA HIS A 62 8.77 -1.58 -25.61
C HIS A 62 8.33 -1.43 -24.14
N CYS A 63 8.73 -2.35 -23.28
CA CYS A 63 8.44 -2.32 -21.85
C CYS A 63 9.60 -1.67 -21.09
N LEU A 64 9.29 -0.76 -20.18
CA LEU A 64 10.26 -0.10 -19.33
C LEU A 64 9.90 -0.33 -17.86
N ILE A 65 10.91 -0.62 -17.06
CA ILE A 65 10.86 -0.57 -15.60
C ILE A 65 11.74 0.58 -15.18
N ILE A 66 11.15 1.57 -14.55
CA ILE A 66 11.86 2.79 -14.16
C ILE A 66 11.73 2.94 -12.64
N PRO A 67 12.83 2.79 -11.90
CA PRO A 67 12.87 3.21 -10.50
C PRO A 67 12.91 4.74 -10.45
N GLU A 68 11.80 5.34 -10.09
CA GLU A 68 11.67 6.78 -9.86
C GLU A 68 11.83 7.07 -8.38
N ARG A 69 12.56 8.10 -8.03
CA ARG A 69 12.57 8.59 -6.65
C ARG A 69 11.21 9.16 -6.30
N GLN A 70 10.69 8.74 -5.15
CA GLN A 70 9.48 9.36 -4.60
C GLN A 70 9.81 10.81 -4.22
N ASP A 71 8.89 11.71 -4.54
CA ASP A 71 8.95 13.06 -4.01
C ASP A 71 8.47 13.05 -2.56
N LEU A 72 9.42 12.84 -1.65
CA LEU A 72 9.15 12.79 -0.23
C LEU A 72 8.65 14.14 0.30
N ASP A 73 9.03 15.26 -0.33
CA ASP A 73 8.53 16.57 0.04
C ASP A 73 7.08 16.75 -0.37
N GLU A 74 6.67 16.24 -1.54
CA GLU A 74 5.28 16.23 -1.95
C GLU A 74 4.42 15.39 -1.00
N ILE A 75 4.87 14.18 -0.64
CA ILE A 75 4.18 13.30 0.31
C ILE A 75 3.99 14.01 1.67
N LYS A 76 5.07 14.60 2.20
CA LYS A 76 5.04 15.37 3.45
C LYS A 76 4.05 16.53 3.37
N ASN A 77 4.18 17.38 2.34
CA ASN A 77 3.34 18.56 2.18
C ASN A 77 1.86 18.18 2.00
N GLN A 78 1.58 17.11 1.28
CA GLN A 78 0.23 16.59 1.12
C GLN A 78 -0.33 16.10 2.45
N HIS A 79 0.44 15.35 3.24
CA HIS A 79 0.04 14.91 4.57
C HIS A 79 -0.25 16.10 5.50
N ILE A 80 0.65 17.07 5.59
CA ILE A 80 0.47 18.27 6.41
C ILE A 80 -0.75 19.09 5.96
N SER A 81 -1.02 19.18 4.65
CA SER A 81 -2.13 19.96 4.13
C SER A 81 -3.51 19.51 4.60
N TYR A 82 -3.65 18.23 4.97
CA TYR A 82 -4.89 17.68 5.53
C TYR A 82 -4.95 17.76 7.06
N SER A 83 -3.85 18.13 7.73
CA SER A 83 -3.79 18.21 9.18
C SER A 83 -4.61 19.40 9.74
N ARG A 84 -5.04 19.25 10.98
CA ARG A 84 -5.85 20.26 11.68
C ARG A 84 -5.45 20.34 13.16
N GLY A 85 -5.74 21.45 13.80
CA GLY A 85 -5.66 21.56 15.25
C GLY A 85 -4.44 22.31 15.79
N ARG A 86 -4.19 22.15 17.09
CA ARG A 86 -3.20 22.95 17.82
C ARG A 86 -1.78 22.38 17.76
N LEU A 87 -1.62 21.13 17.32
CA LEU A 87 -0.34 20.42 17.29
C LEU A 87 0.36 20.47 15.92
N ILE A 88 -0.14 21.28 14.96
CA ILE A 88 0.49 21.45 13.64
C ILE A 88 1.98 21.80 13.76
N PRO A 89 2.46 22.69 14.63
CA PRO A 89 3.89 22.96 14.75
C PRO A 89 4.71 21.74 15.21
N VAL A 90 4.12 20.88 16.06
CA VAL A 90 4.75 19.63 16.49
C VAL A 90 4.80 18.65 15.32
N LEU A 91 3.70 18.53 14.57
CA LEU A 91 3.62 17.71 13.36
C LEU A 91 4.67 18.13 12.33
N GLU A 92 4.76 19.42 12.02
CA GLU A 92 5.73 19.92 11.04
C GLU A 92 7.18 19.60 11.45
N GLN A 93 7.54 19.82 12.70
CA GLN A 93 8.88 19.48 13.22
C GLN A 93 9.14 17.98 13.21
N HIS A 94 8.15 17.18 13.57
CA HIS A 94 8.21 15.72 13.56
C HIS A 94 8.42 15.18 12.14
N GLU A 95 7.59 15.61 11.20
CA GLU A 95 7.66 15.23 9.80
C GLU A 95 8.98 15.69 9.15
N ASP A 96 9.46 16.90 9.44
CA ASP A 96 10.75 17.37 8.94
C ASP A 96 11.88 16.42 9.38
N ALA A 97 11.90 16.02 10.65
CA ALA A 97 12.92 15.11 11.17
C ALA A 97 12.85 13.72 10.51
N ILE A 98 11.63 13.17 10.34
CA ILE A 98 11.43 11.86 9.69
C ILE A 98 11.85 11.91 8.23
N PHE A 99 11.33 12.87 7.47
CA PHE A 99 11.60 12.95 6.04
C PHE A 99 13.06 13.33 5.73
N ASP A 100 13.71 14.12 6.58
CA ASP A 100 15.14 14.36 6.48
C ASP A 100 15.97 13.10 6.76
N HIS A 101 15.56 12.28 7.73
CA HIS A 101 16.18 10.98 7.98
C HIS A 101 15.99 10.05 6.77
N LEU A 102 14.76 9.93 6.23
CA LEU A 102 14.46 9.11 5.04
C LEU A 102 15.27 9.55 3.82
N LYS A 103 15.52 10.86 3.64
CA LYS A 103 16.33 11.40 2.55
C LYS A 103 17.85 11.12 2.71
N ASN A 104 18.33 11.11 3.93
CA ASN A 104 19.79 11.11 4.21
C ASN A 104 20.31 9.72 4.61
N SER A 105 19.46 8.75 4.95
CA SER A 105 19.92 7.45 5.39
C SER A 105 20.44 6.62 4.19
N ASN A 106 21.71 6.24 4.27
CA ASN A 106 22.33 5.32 3.29
C ASN A 106 21.83 3.89 3.42
N GLU A 107 21.26 3.52 4.56
CA GLU A 107 20.64 2.21 4.83
C GLU A 107 19.36 2.01 4.01
N LEU A 108 18.70 3.11 3.66
CA LEU A 108 17.49 3.17 2.85
C LEU A 108 17.79 3.42 1.36
N GLY A 109 18.96 3.03 0.87
CA GLY A 109 19.47 3.36 -0.47
C GLY A 109 18.57 3.01 -1.67
N SER A 110 17.53 2.19 -1.46
CA SER A 110 16.48 1.92 -2.45
C SER A 110 15.09 2.41 -2.01
N SER A 111 14.93 2.86 -0.77
CA SER A 111 13.65 3.23 -0.17
C SER A 111 12.96 4.41 -0.84
N GLU A 112 13.73 5.29 -1.46
CA GLU A 112 13.20 6.43 -2.22
C GLU A 112 12.64 6.03 -3.59
N ASN A 113 12.80 4.77 -4.04
CA ASN A 113 12.46 4.39 -5.40
C ASN A 113 11.10 3.69 -5.48
N LYS A 114 10.14 4.37 -6.06
CA LYS A 114 8.92 3.75 -6.55
C LYS A 114 9.19 3.18 -7.95
N VAL A 115 8.89 1.90 -8.14
CA VAL A 115 9.05 1.27 -9.45
C VAL A 115 7.82 1.54 -10.29
N ARG A 116 7.99 2.17 -11.44
CA ARG A 116 6.92 2.38 -12.42
C ARG A 116 7.15 1.54 -13.66
N TYR A 117 6.05 1.07 -14.24
CA TYR A 117 6.05 0.22 -15.42
C TYR A 117 5.40 0.95 -16.58
N TYR A 118 6.08 1.02 -17.70
CA TYR A 118 5.57 1.64 -18.90
C TYR A 118 5.60 0.68 -20.07
N MET A 119 4.61 0.76 -20.95
CA MET A 119 4.53 -0.02 -22.17
C MET A 119 4.27 0.89 -23.37
N GLY A 120 5.18 0.87 -24.34
CA GLY A 120 5.07 1.55 -25.62
C GLY A 120 4.69 0.56 -26.71
N PHE A 121 3.59 0.79 -27.38
CA PHE A 121 3.06 -0.07 -28.44
C PHE A 121 3.25 0.57 -29.82
N GLU A 122 3.81 -0.15 -30.76
CA GLU A 122 3.92 0.32 -32.13
C GLU A 122 2.54 0.40 -32.79
N LEU A 123 2.13 1.59 -33.21
CA LEU A 123 0.88 1.81 -33.98
C LEU A 123 1.05 1.49 -35.47
N GLY A 124 2.28 1.29 -35.91
CA GLY A 124 2.69 1.01 -37.29
C GLY A 124 3.47 2.15 -37.90
N LYS A 125 3.85 2.00 -39.16
CA LYS A 125 4.57 3.03 -39.90
C LYS A 125 3.55 3.93 -40.60
N THR A 126 3.84 5.21 -40.70
CA THR A 126 3.26 6.08 -41.73
C THR A 126 3.91 5.68 -43.05
N THR A 127 3.38 4.62 -43.66
CA THR A 127 3.83 4.28 -45.00
C THR A 127 3.53 5.39 -45.96
N MET A 128 4.53 5.77 -46.77
CA MET A 128 4.26 6.35 -48.10
C MET A 128 3.13 5.51 -48.72
N ILE A 129 2.11 6.16 -49.25
CA ILE A 129 0.91 5.62 -49.82
C ILE A 129 1.21 4.26 -50.49
N ASN A 130 0.74 3.18 -49.94
CA ASN A 130 0.61 1.93 -50.66
C ASN A 130 -0.61 2.09 -51.56
N PHE A 131 -0.37 2.27 -52.85
CA PHE A 131 -1.43 2.36 -53.88
C PHE A 131 -2.34 1.12 -53.98
N THR A 132 -2.14 0.17 -53.10
CA THR A 132 -2.89 -1.10 -53.04
C THR A 132 -4.01 -1.18 -52.01
N ASN A 133 -4.19 -0.13 -51.18
CA ASN A 133 -5.33 -0.08 -50.24
C ASN A 133 -6.53 0.59 -50.90
N GLU A 134 -7.62 -0.15 -51.08
CA GLU A 134 -8.87 0.32 -51.69
C GLU A 134 -9.59 1.45 -50.93
N ASP A 135 -9.14 1.78 -49.72
CA ASP A 135 -9.79 2.75 -48.81
C ASP A 135 -9.21 4.17 -48.88
N VAL A 136 -8.21 4.45 -49.72
CA VAL A 136 -7.60 5.79 -49.80
C VAL A 136 -8.28 6.59 -50.91
N THR A 137 -8.95 7.66 -50.55
CA THR A 137 -9.60 8.56 -51.52
C THR A 137 -8.57 9.46 -52.23
N TRP A 138 -8.86 9.76 -53.53
CA TRP A 138 -8.06 10.70 -54.32
C TRP A 138 -7.90 12.07 -53.65
N GLY A 139 -8.83 12.52 -52.82
CA GLY A 139 -8.78 13.71 -52.04
C GLY A 139 -7.69 13.69 -50.94
N GLU A 140 -7.52 12.52 -50.30
CA GLU A 140 -6.49 12.34 -49.28
C GLU A 140 -5.08 12.31 -49.87
N ILE A 141 -4.92 11.68 -51.04
CA ILE A 141 -3.67 11.66 -51.80
C ILE A 141 -3.27 13.07 -52.20
N TYR A 142 -4.21 13.88 -52.70
CA TYR A 142 -3.99 15.25 -53.10
C TYR A 142 -3.60 16.13 -51.91
N THR A 143 -4.28 16.00 -50.80
CA THR A 143 -4.03 16.75 -49.57
C THR A 143 -2.64 16.43 -49.02
N GLU A 144 -2.29 15.16 -48.91
CA GLU A 144 -0.96 14.72 -48.42
C GLU A 144 0.17 15.16 -49.31
N THR A 145 -0.02 15.10 -50.66
CA THR A 145 0.97 15.55 -51.62
C THR A 145 1.16 17.07 -51.56
N LYS A 146 0.07 17.82 -51.38
CA LYS A 146 0.10 19.26 -51.21
C LYS A 146 0.81 19.63 -49.90
N GLU A 147 0.53 18.94 -48.81
CA GLU A 147 1.21 19.19 -47.53
C GLU A 147 2.71 18.87 -47.60
N LYS A 148 3.11 17.76 -48.26
CA LYS A 148 4.53 17.46 -48.50
C LYS A 148 5.23 18.54 -49.33
N LEU A 149 4.56 19.08 -50.34
CA LEU A 149 5.10 20.17 -51.15
C LEU A 149 5.25 21.46 -50.33
N ILE A 150 4.25 21.79 -49.50
CA ILE A 150 4.29 22.93 -48.60
C ILE A 150 5.45 22.78 -47.60
N ASN A 151 5.62 21.59 -47.04
CA ASN A 151 6.69 21.29 -46.09
C ASN A 151 8.07 21.41 -46.75
N LEU A 152 8.26 20.90 -47.97
CA LEU A 152 9.50 21.07 -48.73
C LEU A 152 9.81 22.55 -49.03
N ILE A 153 8.80 23.33 -49.40
CA ILE A 153 8.94 24.77 -49.67
C ILE A 153 9.28 25.50 -48.36
N THR A 154 8.59 25.16 -47.25
CA THR A 154 8.85 25.78 -45.94
C THR A 154 10.26 25.44 -45.45
N LYS A 155 10.72 24.21 -45.61
CA LYS A 155 12.10 23.80 -45.29
C LYS A 155 13.12 24.56 -46.11
N ALA A 156 12.86 24.74 -47.41
CA ALA A 156 13.74 25.52 -48.29
C ALA A 156 13.81 27.00 -47.94
N ILE A 157 12.72 27.60 -47.44
CA ILE A 157 12.63 29.01 -47.09
C ILE A 157 13.10 29.28 -45.65
N THR A 158 12.77 28.40 -44.70
CA THR A 158 13.03 28.64 -43.27
C THR A 158 14.23 27.89 -42.71
N GLY A 159 14.78 26.94 -43.48
CA GLY A 159 15.86 26.06 -43.05
C GLY A 159 15.46 25.07 -41.97
N LYS A 160 14.19 25.02 -41.59
CA LYS A 160 13.65 24.18 -40.51
C LYS A 160 12.85 22.99 -41.05
N ASP A 161 13.09 21.82 -40.56
CA ASP A 161 12.26 20.63 -40.83
C ASP A 161 10.86 20.82 -40.24
N VAL A 162 9.85 20.56 -41.05
CA VAL A 162 8.47 20.86 -40.69
C VAL A 162 7.64 19.60 -40.60
N LEU A 163 7.14 19.35 -39.39
CA LEU A 163 5.74 19.15 -39.08
C LEU A 163 5.09 17.85 -39.52
N LEU A 164 4.62 17.17 -38.54
CA LEU A 164 3.59 16.15 -38.71
C LEU A 164 2.37 16.74 -39.41
N THR A 165 1.90 16.08 -40.48
CA THR A 165 0.67 16.48 -41.16
C THR A 165 -0.53 16.14 -40.26
N THR A 166 -1.60 16.95 -40.35
CA THR A 166 -2.86 16.71 -39.62
C THR A 166 -3.39 15.30 -39.87
N ASN A 167 -3.25 14.77 -41.10
CA ASN A 167 -3.66 13.42 -41.44
C ASN A 167 -2.84 12.33 -40.74
N LYS A 168 -1.53 12.54 -40.55
CA LYS A 168 -0.70 11.59 -39.79
C LYS A 168 -1.15 11.52 -38.32
N ILE A 169 -1.41 12.68 -37.72
CA ILE A 169 -1.88 12.77 -36.33
C ILE A 169 -3.25 12.09 -36.18
N LYS A 170 -4.22 12.44 -37.06
CA LYS A 170 -5.54 11.82 -37.07
C LYS A 170 -5.48 10.29 -37.23
N ASN A 171 -4.64 9.78 -38.11
CA ASN A 171 -4.43 8.35 -38.29
C ASN A 171 -3.81 7.71 -37.03
N ALA A 172 -2.88 8.40 -36.37
CA ALA A 172 -2.29 7.92 -35.11
C ALA A 172 -3.34 7.81 -34.00
N TYR A 173 -4.20 8.84 -33.85
CA TYR A 173 -5.31 8.80 -32.89
C TYR A 173 -6.29 7.67 -33.18
N ASN A 174 -6.75 7.49 -34.40
CA ASN A 174 -7.64 6.38 -34.74
C ASN A 174 -7.03 5.01 -34.41
N LYS A 175 -5.70 4.85 -34.60
CA LYS A 175 -5.00 3.61 -34.23
C LYS A 175 -4.81 3.48 -32.73
N MET A 176 -4.61 4.60 -32.02
CA MET A 176 -4.52 4.63 -30.57
C MET A 176 -5.88 4.26 -29.95
N ASP A 177 -6.98 4.82 -30.43
CA ASP A 177 -8.33 4.48 -29.95
C ASP A 177 -8.62 2.98 -30.11
N ASN A 178 -8.27 2.38 -31.26
CA ASN A 178 -8.39 0.95 -31.47
C ASN A 178 -7.52 0.13 -30.51
N LEU A 179 -6.30 0.61 -30.21
CA LEU A 179 -5.42 -0.02 -29.24
C LEU A 179 -5.97 0.13 -27.81
N SER A 180 -6.42 1.33 -27.41
CA SER A 180 -7.02 1.59 -26.11
C SER A 180 -8.24 0.71 -25.87
N ASN A 181 -9.11 0.55 -26.87
CA ASN A 181 -10.24 -0.38 -26.80
C ASN A 181 -9.78 -1.85 -26.61
N THR A 182 -8.66 -2.25 -27.22
CA THR A 182 -8.11 -3.59 -27.03
C THR A 182 -7.54 -3.73 -25.62
N LEU A 183 -6.81 -2.73 -25.13
CA LEU A 183 -6.21 -2.72 -23.79
C LEU A 183 -7.27 -2.71 -22.68
N ASN A 184 -8.35 -1.96 -22.86
CA ASN A 184 -9.47 -1.90 -21.91
C ASN A 184 -10.22 -3.24 -21.74
N ASN A 185 -10.09 -4.16 -22.71
CA ASN A 185 -10.62 -5.52 -22.60
C ASN A 185 -9.67 -6.50 -21.89
N LEU A 186 -8.49 -6.06 -21.51
CA LEU A 186 -7.52 -6.86 -20.76
C LEU A 186 -7.76 -6.72 -19.25
N PRO A 187 -7.30 -7.69 -18.44
CA PRO A 187 -7.57 -7.71 -17.01
C PRO A 187 -6.67 -6.77 -16.18
N PHE A 188 -5.98 -5.84 -16.84
CA PHE A 188 -5.07 -4.88 -16.20
C PHE A 188 -5.38 -3.47 -16.67
N THR A 189 -5.08 -2.49 -15.83
CA THR A 189 -5.24 -1.07 -16.14
C THR A 189 -4.02 -0.53 -16.90
N PHE A 190 -4.30 0.17 -18.00
CA PHE A 190 -3.34 0.93 -18.78
C PHE A 190 -3.74 2.39 -18.73
N ARG A 191 -2.98 3.22 -18.03
CA ARG A 191 -3.23 4.65 -17.90
C ARG A 191 -2.51 5.41 -19.01
N GLU A 192 -3.18 6.33 -19.65
CA GLU A 192 -2.56 7.27 -20.58
C GLU A 192 -1.58 8.18 -19.82
N ILE A 193 -0.43 8.43 -20.44
CA ILE A 193 0.65 9.21 -19.81
C ILE A 193 0.40 10.70 -20.08
N GLU A 194 0.43 11.49 -19.01
CA GLU A 194 0.32 12.94 -19.12
C GLU A 194 1.57 13.57 -19.77
N PRO A 195 1.45 14.76 -20.39
CA PRO A 195 2.57 15.41 -21.06
C PRO A 195 3.83 15.59 -20.21
N VAL A 196 3.67 15.94 -18.92
CA VAL A 196 4.78 16.08 -17.96
C VAL A 196 5.50 14.75 -17.75
N GLU A 197 4.72 13.69 -17.53
CA GLU A 197 5.26 12.34 -17.35
C GLU A 197 5.92 11.83 -18.64
N MET A 198 5.38 12.21 -19.79
CA MET A 198 5.94 11.85 -21.09
C MET A 198 7.35 12.45 -21.30
N ALA A 199 7.59 13.67 -20.82
CA ALA A 199 8.92 14.28 -20.82
C ALA A 199 9.90 13.52 -19.94
N LYS A 200 9.49 13.14 -18.71
CA LYS A 200 10.28 12.31 -17.80
C LYS A 200 10.58 10.94 -18.43
N LEU A 201 9.57 10.33 -19.07
CA LEU A 201 9.71 9.04 -19.72
C LEU A 201 10.71 9.09 -20.90
N ILE A 202 10.68 10.11 -21.75
CA ILE A 202 11.61 10.22 -22.88
C ILE A 202 13.05 10.34 -22.41
N THR A 203 13.29 11.01 -21.30
CA THR A 203 14.63 11.29 -20.76
C THR A 203 15.04 10.34 -19.62
N TRP A 204 14.25 9.29 -19.35
CA TRP A 204 14.39 8.46 -18.16
C TRP A 204 15.82 7.92 -17.90
N PRO A 205 16.61 7.47 -18.88
CA PRO A 205 17.95 6.95 -18.56
C PRO A 205 18.89 8.04 -18.01
N ASN A 206 18.62 9.30 -18.37
CA ASN A 206 19.42 10.45 -17.92
C ASN A 206 19.02 10.87 -16.48
N ASN A 207 17.77 10.61 -16.11
CA ASN A 207 17.17 11.06 -14.84
C ASN A 207 17.20 9.98 -13.75
N LEU A 208 17.70 8.80 -14.06
CA LEU A 208 17.78 7.69 -13.12
C LEU A 208 18.66 8.09 -11.92
N ASN A 209 18.11 8.08 -10.70
CA ASN A 209 18.75 8.54 -9.46
C ASN A 209 19.00 10.06 -9.37
N VAL A 210 18.40 10.88 -10.21
CA VAL A 210 18.40 12.34 -10.08
C VAL A 210 17.13 12.76 -9.33
N ARG A 211 17.27 13.48 -8.21
CA ARG A 211 16.13 13.89 -7.36
C ARG A 211 15.16 14.81 -8.12
N GLU A 212 15.70 15.80 -8.80
CA GLU A 212 14.94 16.79 -9.56
C GLU A 212 15.55 16.94 -10.95
N PRO A 213 15.04 16.22 -11.96
CA PRO A 213 15.50 16.40 -13.31
C PRO A 213 15.13 17.80 -13.81
N PHE A 214 16.05 18.46 -14.47
CA PHE A 214 15.77 19.75 -15.13
C PHE A 214 14.80 19.51 -16.29
N LEU A 215 13.56 19.99 -16.14
CA LEU A 215 12.55 20.03 -17.20
C LEU A 215 12.20 21.49 -17.46
N ASN A 216 12.28 21.90 -18.73
CA ASN A 216 11.91 23.26 -19.11
C ASN A 216 10.38 23.40 -19.05
N ASP A 217 9.85 24.26 -18.18
CA ASP A 217 8.41 24.46 -17.96
C ASP A 217 7.63 24.78 -19.24
N ASN A 218 8.27 25.45 -20.20
CA ASN A 218 7.67 25.75 -21.50
C ASN A 218 7.52 24.55 -22.44
N TRP A 219 8.06 23.38 -22.08
CA TRP A 219 7.99 22.18 -22.92
C TRP A 219 6.58 21.61 -22.98
N PHE A 220 5.82 21.71 -21.89
CA PHE A 220 4.48 21.17 -21.75
C PHE A 220 3.42 21.90 -22.58
N GLU A 221 3.48 23.22 -22.67
CA GLU A 221 2.55 24.02 -23.49
C GLU A 221 2.69 23.74 -25.00
N ARG A 222 3.77 23.11 -25.41
CA ARG A 222 4.13 22.86 -26.80
C ARG A 222 3.71 21.49 -27.31
N LEU A 223 3.35 20.55 -26.41
CA LEU A 223 2.92 19.18 -26.75
C LEU A 223 1.42 19.05 -26.93
N THR A 224 0.62 19.97 -26.43
CA THR A 224 -0.83 19.91 -26.50
C THR A 224 -1.34 20.23 -27.90
N PRO A 225 -2.15 19.35 -28.51
CA PRO A 225 -2.82 19.67 -29.76
C PRO A 225 -3.77 20.86 -29.57
N ILE A 226 -3.72 21.83 -30.45
CA ILE A 226 -4.64 22.96 -30.38
C ILE A 226 -5.88 22.62 -31.19
N TYR A 227 -7.02 22.53 -30.53
CA TYR A 227 -8.33 22.37 -31.16
C TYR A 227 -8.92 23.73 -31.51
N ASN A 228 -9.39 23.88 -32.73
CA ASN A 228 -10.18 25.03 -33.16
C ASN A 228 -11.55 24.52 -33.64
N GLY A 229 -12.50 24.48 -32.70
CA GLY A 229 -13.77 23.76 -32.88
C GLY A 229 -13.55 22.27 -33.08
N ASP A 230 -14.30 21.63 -33.96
CA ASP A 230 -14.17 20.20 -34.28
C ASP A 230 -12.94 19.85 -35.15
N ARG A 231 -12.08 20.83 -35.42
CA ARG A 231 -10.86 20.62 -36.24
C ARG A 231 -9.62 20.66 -35.36
N LEU A 232 -8.92 19.51 -35.33
CA LEU A 232 -7.57 19.44 -34.78
C LEU A 232 -6.61 20.23 -35.66
N ILE A 233 -6.17 21.39 -35.18
CA ILE A 233 -5.07 22.14 -35.79
C ILE A 233 -3.80 21.83 -35.00
N ALA A 234 -3.07 20.82 -35.43
CA ALA A 234 -1.76 20.56 -34.85
C ALA A 234 -0.78 21.63 -35.29
N LYS A 235 -0.58 22.64 -34.50
CA LYS A 235 0.65 23.44 -34.53
C LYS A 235 1.67 22.72 -33.65
N VAL A 236 2.24 21.66 -34.13
CA VAL A 236 3.49 21.15 -33.56
C VAL A 236 4.53 22.22 -33.93
N ARG A 237 4.94 23.01 -32.97
CA ARG A 237 6.01 23.99 -33.14
C ARG A 237 7.32 23.23 -33.15
N ASP A 238 8.13 23.50 -34.16
CA ASP A 238 9.56 23.20 -34.35
C ASP A 238 10.13 21.90 -33.73
N SER A 239 10.84 21.13 -34.55
CA SER A 239 11.69 20.00 -34.16
C SER A 239 12.75 20.34 -33.08
N GLY A 240 12.97 21.62 -32.80
CA GLY A 240 13.83 22.11 -31.74
C GLY A 240 13.44 21.69 -30.32
N HIS A 241 12.22 21.19 -30.10
CA HIS A 241 11.71 20.80 -28.75
C HIS A 241 12.23 19.48 -28.28
N VAL A 242 12.41 18.50 -29.14
CA VAL A 242 13.07 17.25 -28.82
C VAL A 242 14.55 17.47 -28.54
N GLU A 243 15.15 18.47 -29.23
CA GLU A 243 16.51 18.90 -28.96
C GLU A 243 16.66 19.57 -27.58
N ASP A 244 15.65 20.30 -27.10
CA ASP A 244 15.65 20.89 -25.74
C ASP A 244 15.63 19.84 -24.63
N LEU A 245 15.06 18.67 -24.89
CA LEU A 245 15.16 17.50 -23.98
C LEU A 245 16.58 16.89 -23.95
N SER A 246 17.40 17.13 -24.96
CA SER A 246 18.78 16.65 -25.07
C SER A 246 19.82 17.64 -24.51
N THR A 247 19.51 18.28 -23.38
CA THR A 247 20.49 19.14 -22.67
C THR A 247 21.65 18.34 -22.08
N VAL A 248 21.54 17.01 -22.08
CA VAL A 248 22.56 16.10 -21.58
C VAL A 248 23.64 15.87 -22.62
N SER A 249 24.87 16.10 -22.24
CA SER A 249 26.04 15.69 -22.98
C SER A 249 26.68 14.45 -22.38
N TYR A 250 27.39 13.68 -23.19
CA TYR A 250 28.02 12.46 -22.70
C TYR A 250 29.50 12.39 -23.06
N SER A 251 30.27 11.71 -22.26
CA SER A 251 31.64 11.34 -22.53
C SER A 251 31.86 9.83 -22.43
N ASN A 252 32.74 9.30 -23.27
CA ASN A 252 33.16 7.90 -23.27
C ASN A 252 34.49 7.75 -22.53
N PRO A 253 34.53 7.17 -21.34
CA PRO A 253 35.77 6.84 -20.67
C PRO A 253 36.62 5.83 -21.45
N SER A 254 37.91 5.79 -21.18
CA SER A 254 38.86 4.85 -21.83
C SER A 254 38.49 3.37 -21.68
N SER A 255 37.79 3.02 -20.60
CA SER A 255 37.28 1.65 -20.38
C SER A 255 36.19 1.24 -21.36
N ARG A 256 35.42 2.20 -21.89
CA ARG A 256 34.26 2.00 -22.77
C ARG A 256 33.18 1.04 -22.22
N LYS A 257 33.17 0.78 -20.90
CA LYS A 257 32.20 -0.08 -20.21
C LYS A 257 31.08 0.70 -19.52
N HIS A 258 31.17 2.01 -19.50
CA HIS A 258 30.17 2.94 -18.97
C HIS A 258 30.27 4.27 -19.74
N LEU A 259 29.27 5.11 -19.59
CA LEU A 259 29.26 6.49 -20.03
C LEU A 259 29.29 7.41 -18.80
N VAL A 260 29.72 8.64 -19.01
CA VAL A 260 29.52 9.72 -18.03
C VAL A 260 28.57 10.71 -18.68
N LEU A 261 27.43 10.94 -18.02
CA LEU A 261 26.44 11.93 -18.44
C LEU A 261 26.72 13.22 -17.69
N HIS A 262 26.87 14.31 -18.43
CA HIS A 262 27.08 15.67 -17.91
C HIS A 262 25.74 16.42 -18.05
N GLN A 263 25.12 16.76 -16.93
CA GLN A 263 23.82 17.42 -16.89
C GLN A 263 23.75 18.43 -15.75
N ASN A 264 22.82 19.35 -15.84
CA ASN A 264 22.51 20.27 -14.75
C ASN A 264 21.34 19.70 -13.95
N ASP A 265 21.39 19.89 -12.62
CA ASP A 265 20.21 19.63 -11.77
C ASP A 265 19.19 20.78 -11.87
N ALA A 266 18.04 20.67 -11.20
CA ALA A 266 16.99 21.70 -11.19
C ALA A 266 17.49 23.07 -10.69
N LEU A 267 18.54 23.09 -9.88
CA LEU A 267 19.19 24.32 -9.38
C LEU A 267 20.26 24.87 -10.32
N GLY A 268 20.48 24.26 -11.49
CA GLY A 268 21.46 24.66 -12.48
C GLY A 268 22.91 24.25 -12.13
N LYS A 269 23.14 23.40 -11.16
CA LYS A 269 24.45 22.89 -10.79
C LYS A 269 24.85 21.74 -11.70
N GLU A 270 26.06 21.82 -12.28
CA GLU A 270 26.63 20.71 -13.08
C GLU A 270 26.79 19.44 -12.22
N ARG A 271 26.33 18.31 -12.76
CA ARG A 271 26.42 16.99 -12.14
C ARG A 271 26.85 15.95 -13.15
N ASP A 272 27.80 15.12 -12.73
CA ASP A 272 28.24 13.97 -13.49
C ASP A 272 27.56 12.70 -12.97
N THR A 273 26.90 11.97 -13.87
CA THR A 273 26.29 10.67 -13.56
C THR A 273 27.01 9.58 -14.33
N TYR A 274 27.56 8.60 -13.61
CA TYR A 274 28.18 7.41 -14.20
C TYR A 274 27.09 6.37 -14.49
N ILE A 275 26.94 5.94 -15.75
CA ILE A 275 25.88 5.03 -16.18
C ILE A 275 26.46 3.85 -16.96
N SER A 276 26.00 2.63 -16.64
CA SER A 276 26.38 1.39 -17.32
C SER A 276 25.14 0.65 -17.80
N PHE A 277 25.20 0.17 -19.04
CA PHE A 277 24.16 -0.63 -19.68
C PHE A 277 24.66 -2.08 -19.79
N LEU A 278 23.88 -3.00 -19.20
CA LEU A 278 24.17 -4.43 -19.24
C LEU A 278 23.14 -5.13 -20.11
N GLN A 279 23.61 -5.88 -21.09
CA GLN A 279 22.77 -6.65 -21.99
C GLN A 279 22.58 -8.08 -21.45
N LEU A 280 21.36 -8.62 -21.57
CA LEU A 280 21.07 -10.01 -21.26
C LEU A 280 21.76 -10.94 -22.28
N ALA A 281 22.86 -11.54 -21.87
CA ALA A 281 23.69 -12.38 -22.75
C ALA A 281 23.25 -13.83 -22.80
N LYS A 282 22.78 -14.40 -21.67
CA LYS A 282 22.30 -15.78 -21.58
C LYS A 282 21.06 -15.87 -20.71
N VAL A 283 20.14 -16.75 -21.08
CA VAL A 283 18.96 -17.16 -20.31
C VAL A 283 19.08 -18.65 -20.00
N PRO A 284 18.47 -19.16 -18.92
CA PRO A 284 18.41 -20.59 -18.65
C PRO A 284 17.71 -21.34 -19.79
N VAL A 285 18.03 -22.62 -19.95
CA VAL A 285 17.44 -23.46 -21.00
C VAL A 285 15.98 -23.75 -20.69
N GLU A 286 15.66 -23.96 -19.43
CA GLU A 286 14.31 -24.22 -18.95
C GLU A 286 13.92 -23.15 -17.93
N THR A 287 12.68 -22.71 -18.01
CA THR A 287 12.07 -21.77 -17.06
C THR A 287 10.80 -22.39 -16.49
N HIS A 288 10.78 -22.60 -15.19
CA HIS A 288 9.62 -23.13 -14.49
C HIS A 288 8.93 -21.98 -13.72
N PHE A 289 7.72 -21.63 -14.10
CA PHE A 289 6.91 -20.70 -13.35
C PHE A 289 6.15 -21.48 -12.26
N PRO A 290 6.05 -21.00 -11.00
CA PRO A 290 6.36 -19.65 -10.52
C PRO A 290 7.81 -19.39 -10.06
N ASP A 291 8.68 -20.37 -10.03
CA ASP A 291 10.05 -20.27 -9.45
C ASP A 291 10.94 -19.29 -10.21
N THR A 292 10.71 -19.14 -11.52
CA THR A 292 11.57 -18.33 -12.42
C THR A 292 10.95 -16.99 -12.78
N ARG A 293 10.60 -16.18 -11.80
CA ARG A 293 10.16 -14.77 -12.00
C ARG A 293 11.40 -13.87 -12.11
N TRP A 294 12.04 -13.86 -13.27
CA TRP A 294 13.41 -13.37 -13.42
C TRP A 294 13.61 -11.85 -13.25
N LEU A 295 12.61 -11.01 -13.44
CA LEU A 295 12.73 -9.58 -13.08
C LEU A 295 12.58 -9.34 -11.58
N GLU A 296 11.97 -10.25 -10.83
CA GLU A 296 11.89 -10.15 -9.38
C GLU A 296 13.23 -10.36 -8.69
N ILE A 297 14.18 -11.03 -9.35
CA ILE A 297 15.57 -11.16 -8.88
C ILE A 297 16.18 -9.79 -8.57
N LEU A 298 15.81 -8.77 -9.35
CA LEU A 298 16.33 -7.40 -9.17
C LEU A 298 15.94 -6.77 -7.83
N ARG A 299 14.93 -7.30 -7.15
CA ARG A 299 14.48 -6.81 -5.85
C ARG A 299 15.44 -7.15 -4.72
N ASN A 300 16.30 -8.13 -4.93
CA ASN A 300 17.34 -8.48 -3.97
C ASN A 300 18.53 -7.49 -4.00
N LEU A 301 18.47 -6.46 -4.85
CA LEU A 301 19.48 -5.40 -4.94
C LEU A 301 19.10 -4.22 -4.05
N GLN A 302 20.07 -3.66 -3.33
CA GLN A 302 19.89 -2.46 -2.49
C GLN A 302 19.84 -1.14 -3.28
N PHE A 303 19.65 -1.20 -4.61
CA PHE A 303 19.58 -0.04 -5.47
C PHE A 303 18.64 -0.28 -6.65
N GLY A 304 18.05 0.79 -7.15
CA GLY A 304 17.14 0.71 -8.29
C GLY A 304 17.88 0.41 -9.60
N VAL A 305 17.38 -0.55 -10.35
CA VAL A 305 17.86 -0.92 -11.69
C VAL A 305 16.78 -0.61 -12.71
N GLY A 306 17.09 0.27 -13.68
CA GLY A 306 16.23 0.50 -14.81
C GLY A 306 16.27 -0.68 -15.78
N VAL A 307 15.14 -1.05 -16.40
CA VAL A 307 15.08 -2.14 -17.37
C VAL A 307 14.37 -1.69 -18.63
N SER A 308 14.97 -2.00 -19.79
CA SER A 308 14.36 -1.80 -21.10
C SER A 308 14.23 -3.15 -21.80
N LEU A 309 12.99 -3.55 -22.10
CA LEU A 309 12.66 -4.76 -22.82
C LEU A 309 12.02 -4.40 -24.14
N LYS A 310 12.66 -4.73 -25.26
CA LYS A 310 12.04 -4.59 -26.59
C LYS A 310 11.63 -5.97 -27.10
N LEU A 311 10.35 -6.12 -27.35
CA LEU A 311 9.71 -7.35 -27.78
C LEU A 311 9.16 -7.16 -29.20
N THR A 312 9.66 -7.90 -30.16
CA THR A 312 9.11 -7.90 -31.51
C THR A 312 8.39 -9.22 -31.77
N TYR A 313 7.09 -9.15 -32.00
CA TYR A 313 6.26 -10.31 -32.27
C TYR A 313 6.72 -11.09 -33.51
N GLN A 314 6.76 -12.42 -33.42
CA GLN A 314 6.96 -13.33 -34.54
C GLN A 314 5.80 -14.31 -34.62
N SER A 315 5.18 -14.42 -35.79
CA SER A 315 4.16 -15.45 -36.03
C SER A 315 4.78 -16.86 -35.94
N SER A 316 3.98 -17.83 -35.52
CA SER A 316 4.37 -19.24 -35.43
C SER A 316 4.95 -19.75 -36.73
N ASP A 317 4.35 -19.40 -37.89
CA ASP A 317 4.82 -19.83 -39.21
C ASP A 317 6.20 -19.30 -39.55
N ARG A 318 6.47 -18.03 -39.21
CA ARG A 318 7.78 -17.41 -39.42
C ARG A 318 8.87 -18.05 -38.57
N ARG A 319 8.51 -18.41 -37.30
CA ARG A 319 9.42 -19.11 -36.40
C ARG A 319 9.70 -20.52 -36.87
N LEU A 320 8.67 -21.26 -37.30
CA LEU A 320 8.81 -22.60 -37.85
C LEU A 320 9.76 -22.61 -39.06
N MET A 321 9.58 -21.67 -40.02
CA MET A 321 10.48 -21.54 -41.14
C MET A 321 11.93 -21.34 -40.75
N LYS A 322 12.19 -20.46 -39.76
CA LYS A 322 13.54 -20.20 -39.24
C LYS A 322 14.14 -21.42 -38.54
N LEU A 323 13.36 -22.11 -37.70
CA LEU A 323 13.83 -23.30 -36.99
C LEU A 323 14.15 -24.45 -37.95
N ARG A 324 13.25 -24.68 -38.91
CA ARG A 324 13.49 -25.69 -39.98
C ARG A 324 14.75 -25.37 -40.79
N SER A 325 14.97 -24.08 -41.14
CA SER A 325 16.19 -23.68 -41.85
C SER A 325 17.45 -23.85 -40.99
N LYS A 326 17.39 -23.56 -39.70
CA LYS A 326 18.50 -23.78 -38.78
C LYS A 326 18.79 -25.28 -38.59
N LYS A 327 17.75 -26.10 -38.44
CA LYS A 327 17.87 -27.55 -38.35
C LYS A 327 18.55 -28.13 -39.59
N ALA A 328 18.07 -27.75 -40.79
CA ALA A 328 18.67 -28.16 -42.07
C ALA A 328 20.16 -27.81 -42.13
N ASN A 329 20.55 -26.58 -41.69
CA ASN A 329 21.96 -26.19 -41.66
C ASN A 329 22.81 -27.04 -40.69
N LEU A 330 22.24 -27.50 -39.55
CA LEU A 330 22.91 -28.37 -38.60
C LEU A 330 23.02 -29.79 -39.16
N GLU A 331 21.98 -30.29 -39.84
CA GLU A 331 21.96 -31.57 -40.52
C GLU A 331 23.00 -31.59 -41.66
N ASP A 332 23.06 -30.51 -42.47
CA ASP A 332 24.10 -30.35 -43.52
C ASP A 332 25.52 -30.37 -42.91
N GLN A 333 25.73 -29.77 -41.74
CA GLN A 333 27.04 -29.85 -41.05
C GLN A 333 27.37 -31.25 -40.63
N VAL A 334 26.42 -32.06 -40.12
CA VAL A 334 26.61 -33.46 -39.76
C VAL A 334 26.98 -34.25 -40.99
N GLU A 335 26.27 -34.06 -42.12
CA GLU A 335 26.50 -34.77 -43.37
C GLU A 335 27.91 -34.44 -43.95
N HIS A 336 28.25 -33.14 -43.99
CA HIS A 336 29.57 -32.70 -44.44
C HIS A 336 30.73 -33.27 -43.60
N LEU A 337 30.60 -33.35 -42.28
CA LEU A 337 31.64 -33.91 -41.42
C LEU A 337 31.75 -35.43 -41.61
N ALA A 338 30.61 -36.11 -41.80
CA ALA A 338 30.57 -37.52 -42.09
C ALA A 338 31.25 -37.88 -43.43
N ASP A 339 31.08 -37.04 -44.47
CA ASP A 339 31.75 -37.18 -45.75
C ASP A 339 33.27 -37.10 -45.67
N TYR A 340 33.80 -36.36 -44.69
CA TYR A 340 35.22 -36.26 -44.40
C TYR A 340 35.74 -37.28 -43.38
N GLY A 341 34.87 -38.22 -42.93
CA GLY A 341 35.22 -39.27 -41.96
C GLY A 341 35.32 -38.76 -40.50
N ASP A 342 34.82 -37.56 -40.22
CA ASP A 342 34.77 -36.95 -38.92
C ASP A 342 33.36 -37.02 -38.35
N SER A 343 33.22 -37.05 -37.02
CA SER A 343 31.90 -36.99 -36.35
C SER A 343 31.62 -35.60 -35.85
N ALA A 344 30.40 -35.16 -36.02
CA ALA A 344 29.93 -33.89 -35.43
C ALA A 344 30.03 -33.92 -33.90
N SER A 345 30.24 -32.78 -33.27
CA SER A 345 30.24 -32.66 -31.80
C SER A 345 28.86 -32.96 -31.23
N SER A 346 28.79 -33.46 -29.98
CA SER A 346 27.51 -33.69 -29.27
C SER A 346 26.61 -32.47 -29.31
N ASN A 347 27.17 -31.26 -29.21
CA ASN A 347 26.42 -30.01 -29.26
C ASN A 347 25.62 -29.81 -30.57
N VAL A 348 26.07 -30.42 -31.69
CA VAL A 348 25.33 -30.31 -32.97
C VAL A 348 24.11 -31.23 -32.95
N TYR A 349 24.26 -32.44 -32.41
CA TYR A 349 23.15 -33.38 -32.27
C TYR A 349 22.13 -32.90 -31.27
N ASP A 350 22.57 -32.42 -30.10
CA ASP A 350 21.70 -31.78 -29.11
C ASP A 350 20.93 -30.60 -29.72
N GLY A 351 21.57 -29.81 -30.59
CA GLY A 351 20.97 -28.72 -31.31
C GLY A 351 19.87 -29.16 -32.28
N ILE A 352 20.02 -30.32 -32.92
CA ILE A 352 18.99 -30.89 -33.81
C ILE A 352 17.82 -31.39 -33.01
N ASP A 353 18.03 -32.11 -31.90
CA ASP A 353 17.01 -32.66 -31.03
C ASP A 353 16.19 -31.51 -30.39
N ILE A 354 16.84 -30.48 -29.87
CA ILE A 354 16.18 -29.28 -29.36
C ILE A 354 15.33 -28.59 -30.45
N ALA A 355 15.83 -28.51 -31.67
CA ALA A 355 15.09 -27.93 -32.77
C ALA A 355 13.83 -28.73 -33.12
N ASP A 356 13.89 -30.05 -33.07
CA ASP A 356 12.75 -30.94 -33.30
C ASP A 356 11.69 -30.79 -32.23
N ASP A 357 12.07 -30.77 -30.96
CA ASP A 357 11.17 -30.56 -29.84
C ASP A 357 10.47 -29.20 -29.93
N LEU A 358 11.22 -28.15 -30.27
CA LEU A 358 10.65 -26.81 -30.45
C LEU A 358 9.70 -26.74 -31.63
N ILE A 359 10.00 -27.38 -32.75
CA ILE A 359 9.11 -27.45 -33.93
C ILE A 359 7.84 -28.18 -33.57
N ALA A 360 7.92 -29.36 -32.94
CA ALA A 360 6.76 -30.14 -32.53
C ALA A 360 5.86 -29.34 -31.53
N ASN A 361 6.46 -28.65 -30.58
CA ASN A 361 5.73 -27.81 -29.63
C ASN A 361 5.00 -26.63 -30.31
N ILE A 362 5.67 -25.96 -31.26
CA ILE A 362 5.07 -24.81 -31.97
C ILE A 362 3.94 -25.29 -32.90
N GLU A 363 4.10 -26.44 -33.58
CA GLU A 363 3.07 -27.04 -34.43
C GLU A 363 1.82 -27.42 -33.63
N LYS A 364 2.03 -27.98 -32.43
CA LYS A 364 0.93 -28.40 -31.55
C LYS A 364 0.19 -27.22 -30.93
N ASN A 365 0.93 -26.24 -30.40
CA ASN A 365 0.36 -25.17 -29.53
C ASN A 365 0.12 -23.85 -30.29
N ARG A 366 0.77 -23.66 -31.47
CA ARG A 366 0.76 -22.41 -32.28
C ARG A 366 1.03 -21.15 -31.42
N GLU A 367 1.88 -21.29 -30.40
CA GLU A 367 2.20 -20.18 -29.49
C GLU A 367 3.03 -19.11 -30.17
N ALA A 368 2.76 -17.87 -29.83
CA ALA A 368 3.53 -16.71 -30.26
C ALA A 368 4.95 -16.75 -29.71
N SER A 369 5.89 -16.24 -30.47
CA SER A 369 7.26 -15.98 -29.99
C SER A 369 7.66 -14.54 -30.22
N PHE A 370 8.74 -14.16 -29.58
CA PHE A 370 9.23 -12.80 -29.62
C PHE A 370 10.75 -12.74 -29.76
N LEU A 371 11.22 -11.80 -30.56
CA LEU A 371 12.61 -11.37 -30.47
C LEU A 371 12.74 -10.38 -29.33
N MET A 372 13.41 -10.78 -28.26
CA MET A 372 13.61 -9.99 -27.05
C MET A 372 15.01 -9.38 -27.01
N SER A 373 15.09 -8.08 -26.72
CA SER A 373 16.29 -7.37 -26.30
C SER A 373 16.04 -6.85 -24.89
N ALA A 374 16.88 -7.23 -23.92
CA ALA A 374 16.77 -6.82 -22.52
C ALA A 374 18.05 -6.08 -22.11
N ILE A 375 17.92 -4.86 -21.65
CA ILE A 375 19.00 -3.99 -21.20
C ILE A 375 18.70 -3.52 -19.78
N PHE A 376 19.65 -3.75 -18.87
CA PHE A 376 19.62 -3.28 -17.48
C PHE A 376 20.47 -2.04 -17.36
N VAL A 377 19.95 -1.04 -16.66
CA VAL A 377 20.57 0.28 -16.53
C VAL A 377 20.90 0.54 -15.07
N VAL A 378 22.19 0.74 -14.80
CA VAL A 378 22.72 1.02 -13.46
C VAL A 378 23.40 2.37 -13.46
N THR A 379 23.13 3.18 -12.45
CA THR A 379 23.72 4.51 -12.29
C THR A 379 24.36 4.70 -10.92
N ALA A 380 25.38 5.56 -10.85
CA ALA A 380 26.01 5.98 -9.62
C ALA A 380 26.64 7.37 -9.76
N GLU A 381 26.92 8.00 -8.64
CA GLU A 381 27.62 9.29 -8.58
C GLU A 381 29.14 9.15 -8.81
N THR A 382 29.70 7.98 -8.56
CA THR A 382 31.12 7.72 -8.76
C THR A 382 31.34 6.43 -9.56
N GLN A 383 32.47 6.37 -10.27
CA GLN A 383 32.86 5.16 -11.00
C GLN A 383 33.07 3.95 -10.10
N LYS A 384 33.58 4.16 -8.87
CA LYS A 384 33.80 3.07 -7.92
C LYS A 384 32.48 2.43 -7.48
N THR A 385 31.52 3.25 -7.10
CA THR A 385 30.18 2.80 -6.71
C THR A 385 29.46 2.14 -7.88
N LEU A 386 29.59 2.69 -9.11
CA LEU A 386 29.02 2.07 -10.31
C LEU A 386 29.57 0.65 -10.52
N ASN A 387 30.88 0.46 -10.39
CA ASN A 387 31.49 -0.86 -10.59
C ASN A 387 30.98 -1.87 -9.55
N SER A 388 30.89 -1.47 -8.25
CA SER A 388 30.34 -2.33 -7.21
C SER A 388 28.90 -2.76 -7.51
N LYS A 389 28.03 -1.82 -7.86
CA LYS A 389 26.63 -2.10 -8.24
C LYS A 389 26.53 -3.02 -9.47
N VAL A 390 27.36 -2.80 -10.48
CA VAL A 390 27.41 -3.62 -11.69
C VAL A 390 27.83 -5.06 -11.38
N ASP A 391 28.83 -5.25 -10.52
CA ASP A 391 29.32 -6.58 -10.16
C ASP A 391 28.30 -7.31 -9.28
N GLU A 392 27.62 -6.64 -8.34
CA GLU A 392 26.52 -7.18 -7.55
C GLU A 392 25.34 -7.63 -8.44
N LEU A 393 24.92 -6.80 -9.40
CA LEU A 393 23.87 -7.17 -10.35
C LEU A 393 24.25 -8.43 -11.16
N LYS A 394 25.51 -8.53 -11.61
CA LYS A 394 25.98 -9.71 -12.35
C LYS A 394 25.96 -10.96 -11.48
N GLU A 395 26.40 -10.85 -10.23
CA GLU A 395 26.44 -11.94 -9.28
C GLU A 395 25.02 -12.48 -9.01
N ILE A 396 24.09 -11.60 -8.60
CA ILE A 396 22.70 -11.98 -8.32
C ILE A 396 22.04 -12.63 -9.53
N MET A 397 22.17 -12.04 -10.72
CA MET A 397 21.61 -12.62 -11.95
C MET A 397 22.24 -13.97 -12.29
N SER A 398 23.56 -14.11 -12.09
CA SER A 398 24.29 -15.36 -12.36
C SER A 398 23.88 -16.49 -11.42
N ASN A 399 23.58 -16.22 -10.17
CA ASN A 399 23.08 -17.20 -9.20
C ASN A 399 21.78 -17.87 -9.67
N HIS A 400 21.00 -17.15 -10.48
CA HIS A 400 19.76 -17.63 -11.13
C HIS A 400 19.97 -18.04 -12.60
N GLN A 401 21.21 -18.29 -13.04
CA GLN A 401 21.58 -18.70 -14.40
C GLN A 401 21.30 -17.68 -15.52
N TYR A 402 21.01 -16.41 -15.17
CA TYR A 402 20.93 -15.31 -16.12
C TYR A 402 22.28 -14.59 -16.21
N ILE A 403 22.85 -14.48 -17.40
CA ILE A 403 24.12 -13.78 -17.57
C ILE A 403 23.88 -12.41 -18.20
N VAL A 404 24.28 -11.35 -17.50
CA VAL A 404 24.26 -9.98 -17.98
C VAL A 404 25.68 -9.46 -18.18
N GLN A 405 25.90 -8.65 -19.23
CA GLN A 405 27.23 -8.18 -19.62
C GLN A 405 27.22 -6.69 -19.99
N ASN A 406 28.16 -5.92 -19.43
CA ASN A 406 28.42 -4.55 -19.86
C ASN A 406 29.50 -4.53 -20.94
N THR A 407 29.08 -4.70 -22.19
CA THR A 407 29.99 -4.87 -23.32
C THR A 407 30.67 -3.56 -23.73
N ARG A 408 31.98 -3.63 -23.96
CA ARG A 408 32.76 -2.46 -24.42
C ARG A 408 32.25 -1.97 -25.78
N GLY A 409 32.10 -0.63 -25.92
CA GLY A 409 31.73 -0.02 -27.21
C GLY A 409 30.23 -0.08 -27.53
N LEU A 410 29.41 -0.81 -26.76
CA LEU A 410 27.97 -0.86 -26.96
C LEU A 410 27.19 0.10 -26.05
N GLN A 411 27.85 0.78 -25.13
CA GLN A 411 27.17 1.60 -24.11
C GLN A 411 26.31 2.71 -24.72
N LEU A 412 26.81 3.47 -25.70
CA LEU A 412 26.03 4.48 -26.38
C LEU A 412 24.86 3.90 -27.19
N ARG A 413 25.10 2.76 -27.87
CA ARG A 413 24.04 2.07 -28.63
C ARG A 413 22.94 1.55 -27.69
N SER A 414 23.31 1.08 -26.51
CA SER A 414 22.38 0.66 -25.49
C SER A 414 21.59 1.84 -24.90
N LEU A 415 22.24 2.96 -24.61
CA LEU A 415 21.54 4.18 -24.19
C LEU A 415 20.48 4.58 -25.23
N LEU A 416 20.85 4.66 -26.50
CA LEU A 416 19.91 5.01 -27.58
C LEU A 416 18.78 3.97 -27.70
N GLU A 417 19.06 2.68 -27.50
CA GLU A 417 18.02 1.63 -27.54
C GLU A 417 17.04 1.74 -26.38
N CYS A 418 17.48 2.17 -25.19
CA CYS A 418 16.61 2.34 -24.03
C CYS A 418 15.61 3.52 -24.17
N MET A 419 15.89 4.45 -25.09
CA MET A 419 15.01 5.61 -25.27
C MET A 419 13.66 5.21 -25.88
N PRO A 420 12.55 5.76 -25.40
CA PRO A 420 11.23 5.61 -26.03
C PRO A 420 11.26 5.99 -27.50
N GLY A 421 10.52 5.29 -28.35
CA GLY A 421 10.48 5.55 -29.79
C GLY A 421 11.70 5.03 -30.57
N SER A 422 12.80 4.70 -29.91
CA SER A 422 14.03 4.27 -30.56
C SER A 422 13.93 2.91 -31.22
N ARG A 423 14.74 2.70 -32.25
CA ARG A 423 14.91 1.39 -32.87
C ARG A 423 15.86 0.50 -32.06
N ARG A 424 15.94 -0.78 -32.42
CA ARG A 424 16.91 -1.72 -31.84
C ARG A 424 18.29 -1.47 -32.44
N TYR A 425 19.23 -1.04 -31.58
CA TYR A 425 20.62 -0.75 -31.96
C TYR A 425 21.58 -1.87 -31.63
N VAL A 426 21.27 -2.67 -30.58
CA VAL A 426 22.12 -3.78 -30.12
C VAL A 426 21.50 -5.09 -30.59
N LYS A 427 21.95 -5.58 -31.74
CA LYS A 427 21.40 -6.79 -32.38
C LYS A 427 22.08 -8.08 -31.89
N GLU A 428 23.26 -7.94 -31.34
CA GLU A 428 24.14 -9.03 -30.92
C GLU A 428 23.57 -9.85 -29.75
N PHE A 429 22.72 -9.23 -28.93
CA PHE A 429 22.11 -9.83 -27.75
C PHE A 429 20.62 -10.12 -27.88
N VAL A 430 20.08 -10.07 -29.10
CA VAL A 430 18.66 -10.38 -29.32
C VAL A 430 18.44 -11.88 -29.13
N LYS A 431 17.45 -12.25 -28.31
CA LYS A 431 17.04 -13.63 -28.01
C LYS A 431 15.72 -13.94 -28.69
N ASP A 432 15.60 -15.16 -29.22
CA ASP A 432 14.34 -15.71 -29.68
C ASP A 432 13.69 -16.45 -28.50
N CYS A 433 12.66 -15.84 -27.94
CA CYS A 433 12.02 -16.31 -26.73
C CYS A 433 10.58 -16.73 -27.03
N ASP A 434 10.10 -17.76 -26.36
CA ASP A 434 8.69 -18.09 -26.33
C ASP A 434 7.89 -17.10 -25.44
N ILE A 435 6.60 -17.14 -25.53
CA ILE A 435 5.72 -16.24 -24.74
C ILE A 435 5.80 -16.55 -23.24
N ASN A 436 6.12 -17.82 -22.85
CA ASN A 436 6.21 -18.18 -21.44
C ASN A 436 7.42 -17.53 -20.79
N MET A 437 8.59 -17.52 -21.47
CA MET A 437 9.80 -16.85 -20.99
C MET A 437 9.55 -15.35 -20.76
N ILE A 438 8.81 -14.70 -21.68
CA ILE A 438 8.48 -13.28 -21.53
C ILE A 438 7.50 -13.07 -20.37
N THR A 439 6.49 -13.94 -20.29
CA THR A 439 5.51 -13.86 -19.20
C THR A 439 6.14 -14.18 -17.85
N SER A 440 7.13 -15.08 -17.78
CA SER A 440 7.92 -15.38 -16.56
C SER A 440 8.76 -14.20 -16.09
N SER A 441 8.93 -13.14 -16.89
CA SER A 441 9.48 -11.88 -16.36
C SER A 441 8.62 -11.31 -15.24
N PHE A 442 7.36 -11.65 -15.22
CA PHE A 442 6.35 -11.16 -14.28
C PHE A 442 6.31 -9.62 -14.25
N PHE A 443 6.45 -9.04 -15.43
CA PHE A 443 6.47 -7.59 -15.64
C PHE A 443 5.21 -6.94 -15.09
N GLY A 444 5.37 -5.88 -14.32
CA GLY A 444 4.26 -5.15 -13.70
C GLY A 444 3.91 -5.63 -12.28
N ASN A 445 4.65 -6.58 -11.72
CA ASN A 445 4.44 -6.97 -10.33
C ASN A 445 4.91 -5.86 -9.38
N ARG A 446 4.02 -5.37 -8.52
CA ARG A 446 4.27 -4.31 -7.54
C ARG A 446 4.29 -4.88 -6.13
N HIS A 447 5.07 -4.27 -5.25
CA HIS A 447 5.13 -4.58 -3.81
C HIS A 447 4.98 -3.29 -3.01
N GLU A 448 3.81 -2.69 -3.12
CA GLU A 448 3.46 -1.48 -2.37
C GLU A 448 2.58 -1.89 -1.19
N LEU A 449 2.78 -1.25 -0.05
CA LEU A 449 1.93 -1.36 1.14
C LEU A 449 1.60 0.04 1.66
N GLY A 450 0.51 0.13 2.41
CA GLY A 450 0.08 1.37 3.03
C GLY A 450 -0.62 2.33 2.08
N ASP A 451 -0.69 3.58 2.47
CA ASP A 451 -1.38 4.63 1.74
C ASP A 451 -0.39 5.41 0.85
N PRO A 452 -0.86 6.12 -0.18
CA PRO A 452 0.02 6.85 -1.10
C PRO A 452 0.75 8.03 -0.45
N TYR A 453 0.25 8.54 0.65
CA TYR A 453 0.80 9.63 1.48
C TYR A 453 0.31 9.44 2.92
N GLY A 454 0.93 10.13 3.86
CA GLY A 454 0.63 10.03 5.28
C GLY A 454 1.90 10.02 6.12
N PHE A 455 1.79 9.74 7.40
CA PHE A 455 2.95 9.58 8.26
C PHE A 455 3.63 8.21 8.08
N TYR A 456 4.90 8.17 8.36
CA TYR A 456 5.73 6.97 8.23
C TYR A 456 5.44 5.98 9.37
N ILE A 457 5.10 4.74 9.02
CA ILE A 457 4.85 3.66 10.00
C ILE A 457 5.92 2.57 10.01
N GLY A 458 6.82 2.58 9.05
CA GLY A 458 7.85 1.56 8.92
C GLY A 458 8.22 1.29 7.48
N GLN A 459 8.80 0.13 7.23
CA GLN A 459 9.28 -0.27 5.91
C GLN A 459 8.85 -1.70 5.58
N ILE A 460 8.78 -2.01 4.29
CA ILE A 460 8.53 -3.38 3.83
C ILE A 460 9.78 -4.24 4.13
N ALA A 461 9.65 -5.26 4.97
CA ALA A 461 10.78 -6.08 5.41
C ALA A 461 11.43 -6.90 4.29
N THR A 462 10.66 -7.27 3.26
CA THR A 462 11.13 -8.09 2.12
C THR A 462 11.67 -7.27 0.94
N ASN A 463 11.53 -5.95 0.97
CA ASN A 463 11.94 -5.03 -0.10
C ASN A 463 12.79 -3.90 0.48
N TYR A 464 14.02 -4.19 0.80
CA TYR A 464 15.05 -3.24 1.23
C TYR A 464 14.56 -1.80 1.50
N GLY A 465 13.80 -1.65 2.62
CA GLY A 465 13.51 -0.34 3.15
C GLY A 465 12.50 0.53 2.38
N THR A 466 11.64 -0.04 1.53
CA THR A 466 10.54 0.75 0.95
C THR A 466 9.65 1.30 2.07
N PRO A 467 9.54 2.63 2.23
CA PRO A 467 8.77 3.23 3.31
C PRO A 467 7.29 2.95 3.12
N VAL A 468 6.61 2.73 4.24
CA VAL A 468 5.16 2.53 4.29
C VAL A 468 4.55 3.71 5.02
N PHE A 469 3.57 4.32 4.38
CA PHE A 469 2.85 5.47 4.92
C PHE A 469 1.43 5.10 5.30
N HIS A 470 0.90 5.80 6.30
CA HIS A 470 -0.47 5.67 6.73
C HIS A 470 -1.13 7.04 6.85
N MET A 471 -2.26 7.24 6.17
CA MET A 471 -3.00 8.50 6.17
C MET A 471 -4.22 8.40 7.08
N PRO A 472 -4.32 9.22 8.13
CA PRO A 472 -5.51 9.28 8.97
C PRO A 472 -6.79 9.52 8.14
N GLY A 473 -7.78 8.65 8.32
CA GLY A 473 -9.07 8.80 7.63
C GLY A 473 -9.07 8.48 6.12
N PHE A 474 -8.00 7.92 5.55
CA PHE A 474 -7.90 7.60 4.12
C PHE A 474 -9.07 6.72 3.62
N ALA A 475 -9.56 5.80 4.45
CA ALA A 475 -10.72 4.97 4.14
C ALA A 475 -11.99 5.79 3.80
N SER A 476 -12.11 7.02 4.31
CA SER A 476 -13.26 7.91 4.08
C SER A 476 -13.15 8.75 2.81
N THR A 477 -12.00 8.75 2.13
CA THR A 477 -11.78 9.54 0.91
C THR A 477 -12.44 8.96 -0.34
N GLY A 478 -12.88 7.70 -0.28
CA GLY A 478 -13.39 6.95 -1.43
C GLY A 478 -12.31 6.41 -2.37
N GLN A 479 -11.03 6.67 -2.10
CA GLN A 479 -9.90 6.18 -2.88
C GLN A 479 -9.44 4.78 -2.46
N ALA A 480 -9.72 4.40 -1.20
CA ALA A 480 -9.40 3.08 -0.68
C ALA A 480 -10.43 2.03 -1.14
N LYS A 481 -9.97 0.82 -1.41
CA LYS A 481 -10.84 -0.32 -1.74
C LYS A 481 -11.71 -0.71 -0.54
N ASN A 482 -11.13 -0.74 0.65
CA ASN A 482 -11.84 -0.96 1.90
C ASN A 482 -12.10 0.39 2.58
N GLN A 483 -13.36 0.68 2.86
CA GLN A 483 -13.78 1.94 3.48
C GLN A 483 -13.99 1.81 5.00
N SER A 484 -13.52 0.73 5.61
CA SER A 484 -13.57 0.57 7.07
C SER A 484 -12.43 1.31 7.76
N LEU A 485 -12.78 2.09 8.78
CA LEU A 485 -11.82 2.80 9.62
C LEU A 485 -11.33 1.94 10.81
N ALA A 486 -11.74 0.68 10.92
CA ALA A 486 -11.31 -0.19 12.01
C ALA A 486 -9.92 -0.77 11.74
N ILE A 487 -9.04 -0.64 12.72
CA ILE A 487 -7.66 -1.15 12.71
C ILE A 487 -7.51 -2.16 13.84
N CYS A 488 -6.89 -3.30 13.55
CA CYS A 488 -6.65 -4.34 14.55
C CYS A 488 -5.15 -4.64 14.68
N HIS A 489 -4.69 -4.73 15.91
CA HIS A 489 -3.35 -5.20 16.28
C HIS A 489 -3.50 -6.52 17.04
N THR A 490 -2.98 -7.62 16.49
CA THR A 490 -3.06 -8.94 17.11
C THR A 490 -1.71 -9.63 17.19
N GLY A 491 -1.56 -10.61 18.09
CA GLY A 491 -0.35 -11.41 18.27
C GLY A 491 0.03 -11.59 19.74
N LYS A 492 1.06 -12.35 19.98
CA LYS A 492 1.54 -12.72 21.32
C LYS A 492 2.05 -11.49 22.10
N THR A 493 2.04 -11.57 23.41
CA THR A 493 2.67 -10.55 24.30
C THR A 493 4.16 -10.43 23.98
N GLY A 494 4.66 -9.19 23.88
CA GLY A 494 6.06 -8.92 23.50
C GLY A 494 6.30 -8.84 21.98
N GLY A 495 5.31 -9.14 21.12
CA GLY A 495 5.47 -9.08 19.66
C GLY A 495 5.49 -7.66 19.06
N GLY A 496 5.19 -6.59 19.83
CA GLY A 496 5.21 -5.21 19.34
C GLY A 496 3.84 -4.56 19.13
N LYS A 497 2.72 -5.25 19.46
CA LYS A 497 1.34 -4.71 19.31
C LYS A 497 1.15 -3.32 19.91
N SER A 498 1.46 -3.17 21.20
CA SER A 498 1.26 -1.91 21.92
C SER A 498 2.18 -0.82 21.39
N PHE A 499 3.39 -1.18 20.94
CA PHE A 499 4.32 -0.24 20.29
C PHE A 499 3.75 0.33 19.00
N GLY A 500 3.29 -0.53 18.07
CA GLY A 500 2.69 -0.09 16.81
C GLY A 500 1.39 0.70 17.01
N ALA A 501 0.55 0.29 17.99
CA ALA A 501 -0.66 1.04 18.31
C ALA A 501 -0.36 2.42 18.94
N ASN A 502 0.65 2.51 19.81
CA ASN A 502 1.08 3.77 20.43
C ASN A 502 1.62 4.75 19.39
N LEU A 503 2.39 4.25 18.41
CA LEU A 503 2.80 5.04 17.24
C LEU A 503 1.58 5.65 16.54
N LEU A 504 0.60 4.83 16.17
CA LEU A 504 -0.59 5.33 15.50
C LEU A 504 -1.35 6.37 16.35
N PHE A 505 -1.53 6.14 17.64
CA PHE A 505 -2.24 7.09 18.50
C PHE A 505 -1.53 8.45 18.59
N TYR A 506 -0.22 8.44 18.70
CA TYR A 506 0.59 9.66 18.70
C TYR A 506 0.44 10.41 17.38
N GLU A 507 0.64 9.74 16.27
CA GLU A 507 0.57 10.32 14.92
C GLU A 507 -0.82 10.89 14.61
N TYR A 508 -1.88 10.16 14.97
CA TYR A 508 -3.24 10.68 14.82
C TYR A 508 -3.47 11.93 15.66
N ALA A 509 -2.94 11.98 16.89
CA ALA A 509 -3.09 13.13 17.77
C ALA A 509 -2.36 14.37 17.23
N ILE A 510 -1.12 14.24 16.81
CA ILE A 510 -0.36 15.39 16.26
C ILE A 510 -0.93 15.84 14.90
N TRP A 511 -1.48 14.93 14.10
CA TRP A 511 -2.17 15.26 12.86
C TRP A 511 -3.48 16.03 13.09
N GLY A 512 -4.07 15.94 14.27
CA GLY A 512 -5.24 16.72 14.69
C GLY A 512 -6.50 15.92 14.96
N ALA A 513 -6.44 14.59 14.95
CA ALA A 513 -7.55 13.75 15.38
C ALA A 513 -7.77 13.85 16.90
N LYS A 514 -9.01 13.63 17.34
CA LYS A 514 -9.37 13.48 18.74
C LYS A 514 -9.22 12.02 19.16
N VAL A 515 -8.24 11.72 20.00
CA VAL A 515 -7.90 10.35 20.41
C VAL A 515 -8.34 10.10 21.84
N LEU A 516 -9.08 9.01 22.07
CA LEU A 516 -9.44 8.49 23.38
C LEU A 516 -8.98 7.03 23.50
N ILE A 517 -8.04 6.77 24.40
CA ILE A 517 -7.52 5.44 24.69
C ILE A 517 -8.09 4.98 26.03
N VAL A 518 -8.70 3.79 26.07
CA VAL A 518 -9.02 3.11 27.34
C VAL A 518 -7.87 2.15 27.66
N ASP A 519 -7.15 2.45 28.75
CA ASP A 519 -5.96 1.73 29.20
C ASP A 519 -6.21 1.09 30.58
N PRO A 520 -6.83 -0.08 30.64
CA PRO A 520 -7.19 -0.71 31.90
C PRO A 520 -5.96 -1.21 32.70
N LYS A 521 -4.80 -1.31 32.07
CA LYS A 521 -3.55 -1.75 32.70
C LYS A 521 -2.65 -0.60 33.13
N GLN A 522 -3.01 0.64 32.81
CA GLN A 522 -2.21 1.86 33.04
C GLN A 522 -0.77 1.77 32.49
N GLU A 523 -0.61 1.08 31.35
CA GLU A 523 0.73 0.88 30.76
C GLU A 523 1.34 2.19 30.28
N ARG A 524 0.53 3.07 29.68
CA ARG A 524 0.99 4.36 29.14
C ARG A 524 1.48 5.32 30.20
N MET A 525 0.95 5.25 31.40
CA MET A 525 1.40 6.05 32.52
C MET A 525 2.59 5.41 33.26
N ASN A 526 2.48 4.11 33.57
CA ASN A 526 3.42 3.45 34.49
C ASN A 526 4.65 2.84 33.80
N LYS A 527 4.51 2.37 32.53
CA LYS A 527 5.59 1.77 31.77
C LYS A 527 6.17 2.74 30.73
N CYS A 528 5.31 3.29 29.90
CA CYS A 528 5.69 4.20 28.82
C CYS A 528 6.05 5.59 29.33
N GLU A 529 5.56 6.00 30.50
CA GLU A 529 5.79 7.31 31.11
C GLU A 529 5.49 8.50 30.14
N TRP A 530 4.40 8.40 29.36
CA TRP A 530 4.03 9.41 28.37
C TRP A 530 3.96 10.83 28.94
N HIS A 531 3.52 10.97 30.19
CA HIS A 531 3.44 12.26 30.88
C HIS A 531 4.81 12.94 31.11
N LYS A 532 5.92 12.21 30.87
CA LYS A 532 7.30 12.74 30.97
C LYS A 532 8.02 12.75 29.63
N LYS A 533 7.69 11.81 28.73
CA LYS A 533 8.44 11.58 27.50
C LYS A 533 7.81 12.23 26.27
N LEU A 534 6.52 12.59 26.32
CA LEU A 534 5.78 13.29 25.28
C LEU A 534 5.45 14.73 25.71
N ASP A 535 6.46 15.45 26.22
CA ASP A 535 6.32 16.82 26.73
C ASP A 535 6.00 17.83 25.62
N GLU A 536 6.33 17.53 24.36
CA GLU A 536 5.94 18.31 23.17
C GLU A 536 4.44 18.41 22.97
N LEU A 537 3.66 17.45 23.46
CA LEU A 537 2.19 17.52 23.42
C LEU A 537 1.61 18.50 24.43
N GLY A 538 2.35 18.81 25.50
CA GLY A 538 1.94 19.74 26.53
C GLY A 538 0.55 19.47 27.10
N THR A 539 -0.33 20.47 27.08
CA THR A 539 -1.72 20.36 27.56
C THR A 539 -2.64 19.54 26.64
N GLN A 540 -2.16 19.12 25.47
CA GLN A 540 -2.90 18.28 24.55
C GLN A 540 -2.78 16.78 24.85
N LEU A 541 -1.96 16.38 25.82
CA LEU A 541 -1.95 15.06 26.43
C LEU A 541 -2.65 15.11 27.79
N ASN A 542 -3.69 14.33 27.96
CA ASN A 542 -4.50 14.32 29.17
C ASN A 542 -4.67 12.90 29.72
N PHE A 543 -4.31 12.70 30.98
CA PHE A 543 -4.54 11.46 31.71
C PHE A 543 -5.71 11.62 32.67
N ILE A 544 -6.73 10.80 32.46
CA ILE A 544 -7.93 10.73 33.30
C ILE A 544 -7.85 9.43 34.09
N THR A 545 -7.46 9.52 35.34
CA THR A 545 -7.39 8.34 36.22
C THR A 545 -8.59 8.34 37.16
N LEU A 546 -9.50 7.38 36.96
CA LEU A 546 -10.66 7.16 37.80
C LEU A 546 -10.27 6.27 38.99
N SER A 547 -10.59 6.70 40.17
CA SER A 547 -10.28 6.02 41.42
C SER A 547 -11.53 5.88 42.31
N THR A 548 -11.43 5.05 43.35
CA THR A 548 -12.52 4.88 44.33
C THR A 548 -12.64 6.07 45.32
N LYS A 549 -11.97 7.19 45.06
CA LYS A 549 -12.03 8.42 45.88
C LYS A 549 -13.36 9.14 45.68
N PRO A 550 -13.87 9.84 46.69
CA PRO A 550 -15.18 10.55 46.64
C PRO A 550 -15.30 11.51 45.42
N LYS A 551 -14.20 12.13 45.00
CA LYS A 551 -14.17 13.05 43.85
C LYS A 551 -14.54 12.39 42.51
N ASP A 552 -14.42 11.07 42.41
CA ASP A 552 -14.68 10.31 41.18
C ASP A 552 -16.03 9.55 41.27
N ALA A 553 -16.78 9.72 42.38
CA ALA A 553 -18.06 9.07 42.58
C ALA A 553 -19.08 9.49 41.50
N GLY A 554 -19.75 8.52 40.86
CA GLY A 554 -20.77 8.75 39.85
C GLY A 554 -20.26 9.31 38.52
N LYS A 555 -18.94 9.40 38.28
CA LYS A 555 -18.39 9.89 36.98
C LYS A 555 -18.72 8.99 35.82
N LEU A 556 -18.97 7.71 36.06
CA LEU A 556 -19.40 6.72 35.05
C LEU A 556 -20.90 6.42 35.12
N ASP A 557 -21.70 7.23 35.79
CA ASP A 557 -23.17 7.14 35.76
C ASP A 557 -23.67 7.48 34.34
N PRO A 558 -24.45 6.63 33.67
CA PRO A 558 -24.97 6.88 32.34
C PRO A 558 -25.78 8.20 32.24
N PHE A 559 -26.55 8.55 33.27
CA PHE A 559 -27.30 9.82 33.32
C PHE A 559 -26.40 11.05 33.41
N TYR A 560 -25.11 10.86 33.75
CA TYR A 560 -24.12 11.90 33.72
C TYR A 560 -23.36 11.96 32.38
N ILE A 561 -23.11 10.79 31.78
CA ILE A 561 -22.39 10.67 30.51
C ILE A 561 -23.22 11.20 29.34
N PHE A 562 -24.51 10.80 29.29
CA PHE A 562 -25.37 11.13 28.17
C PHE A 562 -26.26 12.34 28.44
N THR A 563 -26.36 13.20 27.42
CA THR A 563 -27.34 14.31 27.42
C THR A 563 -28.73 13.85 27.02
N ASP A 564 -28.86 12.78 26.26
CA ASP A 564 -30.12 12.12 25.90
C ASP A 564 -30.49 11.10 26.97
N VAL A 565 -31.66 11.34 27.63
CA VAL A 565 -32.18 10.50 28.69
C VAL A 565 -32.46 9.06 28.19
N THR A 566 -32.87 8.91 26.95
CA THR A 566 -33.19 7.59 26.35
C THR A 566 -31.93 6.73 26.23
N ASP A 567 -30.82 7.34 25.80
CA ASP A 567 -29.51 6.64 25.73
C ASP A 567 -29.02 6.30 27.16
N ALA A 568 -29.19 7.21 28.13
CA ALA A 568 -28.80 6.97 29.51
C ALA A 568 -29.58 5.79 30.12
N VAL A 569 -30.90 5.72 29.88
CA VAL A 569 -31.74 4.60 30.32
C VAL A 569 -31.27 3.28 29.70
N GLY A 570 -31.07 3.27 28.38
CA GLY A 570 -30.63 2.05 27.67
C GLY A 570 -29.28 1.52 28.17
N VAL A 571 -28.32 2.40 28.45
CA VAL A 571 -27.01 1.98 29.01
C VAL A 571 -27.15 1.55 30.47
N SER A 572 -27.96 2.24 31.28
CA SER A 572 -28.24 1.86 32.68
C SER A 572 -28.91 0.48 32.77
N GLU A 573 -29.87 0.20 31.89
CA GLU A 573 -30.46 -1.11 31.73
C GLU A 573 -29.41 -2.19 31.48
N GLN A 574 -28.52 -1.96 30.52
CA GLN A 574 -27.46 -2.93 30.19
C GLN A 574 -26.49 -3.18 31.35
N ILE A 575 -26.10 -2.12 32.08
CA ILE A 575 -25.24 -2.22 33.25
C ILE A 575 -25.91 -3.07 34.34
N LEU A 576 -27.18 -2.77 34.66
CA LEU A 576 -27.93 -3.52 35.70
C LEU A 576 -28.21 -4.95 35.26
N HIS A 577 -28.55 -5.22 34.02
CA HIS A 577 -28.74 -6.55 33.50
C HIS A 577 -27.45 -7.39 33.58
N ASN A 578 -26.29 -6.78 33.24
CA ASN A 578 -25.00 -7.44 33.38
C ASN A 578 -24.70 -7.76 34.87
N LEU A 579 -24.82 -6.76 35.74
CA LEU A 579 -24.56 -6.85 37.16
C LEU A 579 -25.38 -8.00 37.82
N LEU A 580 -26.63 -8.16 37.40
CA LEU A 580 -27.57 -9.12 37.96
C LEU A 580 -27.67 -10.44 37.18
N SER A 581 -26.91 -10.57 36.07
CA SER A 581 -26.97 -11.72 35.16
C SER A 581 -28.39 -11.97 34.61
N ILE A 582 -29.07 -10.87 34.24
CA ILE A 582 -30.46 -10.91 33.72
C ILE A 582 -30.41 -10.99 32.20
N SER A 583 -31.25 -11.84 31.61
CA SER A 583 -31.46 -11.91 30.17
C SER A 583 -32.94 -11.78 29.82
N ILE A 584 -33.29 -10.85 28.97
CA ILE A 584 -34.66 -10.66 28.44
C ILE A 584 -35.13 -11.85 27.59
N ARG A 585 -34.21 -12.71 27.16
CA ARG A 585 -34.53 -13.93 26.39
C ARG A 585 -34.75 -15.16 27.28
N ASN A 586 -34.51 -15.01 28.58
CA ASN A 586 -34.69 -16.08 29.54
C ASN A 586 -35.99 -15.84 30.33
N GLU A 587 -37.00 -16.70 30.14
CA GLU A 587 -38.29 -16.63 30.84
C GLU A 587 -38.13 -16.50 32.34
N ALA A 588 -37.11 -17.13 32.94
CA ALA A 588 -36.84 -17.05 34.38
C ALA A 588 -36.38 -15.67 34.87
N THR A 589 -35.95 -14.78 34.00
CA THR A 589 -35.42 -13.44 34.33
C THR A 589 -36.17 -12.28 33.67
N ILE A 590 -37.17 -12.54 32.82
CA ILE A 590 -37.91 -11.50 32.10
C ILE A 590 -38.67 -10.57 33.04
N ASP A 591 -39.23 -11.08 34.11
CA ASP A 591 -39.93 -10.26 35.13
C ASP A 591 -38.95 -9.35 35.88
N GLN A 592 -37.72 -9.83 36.11
CA GLN A 592 -36.64 -9.03 36.70
C GLN A 592 -36.28 -7.85 35.80
N ALA A 593 -36.09 -8.11 34.48
CA ALA A 593 -35.84 -7.06 33.49
C ALA A 593 -36.98 -6.04 33.44
N THR A 594 -38.22 -6.52 33.47
CA THR A 594 -39.40 -5.61 33.42
C THR A 594 -39.46 -4.68 34.63
N MET A 595 -39.14 -5.20 35.86
CA MET A 595 -39.13 -4.34 37.04
C MET A 595 -38.01 -3.33 37.03
N ILE A 596 -36.82 -3.70 36.55
CA ILE A 596 -35.69 -2.77 36.39
C ILE A 596 -36.01 -1.67 35.38
N ASN A 597 -36.57 -2.01 34.23
CA ASN A 597 -36.90 -1.04 33.20
C ASN A 597 -37.94 -0.04 33.67
N ARG A 598 -38.98 -0.50 34.37
CA ARG A 598 -39.96 0.40 35.03
C ARG A 598 -39.29 1.32 36.06
N ALA A 599 -38.37 0.81 36.88
CA ALA A 599 -37.69 1.63 37.85
C ALA A 599 -36.80 2.69 37.16
N LEU A 600 -36.11 2.33 36.08
CA LEU A 600 -35.32 3.27 35.28
C LEU A 600 -36.19 4.35 34.61
N GLU A 601 -37.39 4.02 34.12
CA GLU A 601 -38.34 5.02 33.61
C GLU A 601 -38.71 6.04 34.67
N TYR A 602 -38.90 5.59 35.93
CA TYR A 602 -39.16 6.54 37.03
C TYR A 602 -37.95 7.42 37.37
N VAL A 603 -36.75 6.85 37.37
CA VAL A 603 -35.49 7.60 37.56
C VAL A 603 -35.34 8.65 36.47
N ALA A 604 -35.57 8.28 35.22
CA ALA A 604 -35.47 9.16 34.06
C ALA A 604 -36.36 10.43 34.11
N ASN A 605 -37.48 10.34 34.88
CA ASN A 605 -38.40 11.45 35.05
C ASN A 605 -38.08 12.33 36.27
N ARG A 606 -36.97 12.10 36.98
CA ARG A 606 -36.52 12.97 38.12
C ARG A 606 -35.82 14.21 37.56
N ASP A 607 -35.75 15.25 38.36
CA ASP A 607 -35.07 16.52 38.00
C ASP A 607 -33.55 16.29 37.81
N GLU A 608 -32.94 15.43 38.67
CA GLU A 608 -31.54 15.04 38.62
C GLU A 608 -31.43 13.50 38.63
N PRO A 609 -31.56 12.85 37.46
CA PRO A 609 -31.54 11.41 37.40
C PRO A 609 -30.13 10.85 37.67
N GLN A 610 -30.08 9.80 38.47
CA GLN A 610 -28.85 9.06 38.77
C GLN A 610 -29.18 7.56 38.84
N ILE A 611 -28.26 6.68 38.35
CA ILE A 611 -28.52 5.22 38.31
C ILE A 611 -28.70 4.62 39.70
N ASN A 612 -28.09 5.18 40.76
CA ASN A 612 -28.23 4.71 42.12
C ASN A 612 -29.66 4.82 42.65
N GLN A 613 -30.47 5.76 42.11
CA GLN A 613 -31.86 6.00 42.50
C GLN A 613 -32.79 4.84 42.09
N VAL A 614 -32.33 3.90 41.24
CA VAL A 614 -33.08 2.71 40.86
C VAL A 614 -33.47 1.88 42.09
N THR A 615 -32.62 1.78 43.09
CA THR A 615 -32.90 1.06 44.33
C THR A 615 -34.00 1.71 45.15
N GLU A 616 -34.09 3.02 45.12
CA GLU A 616 -35.19 3.79 45.78
C GLU A 616 -36.53 3.56 45.05
N GLU A 617 -36.50 3.62 43.68
CA GLU A 617 -37.69 3.38 42.88
C GLU A 617 -38.22 1.94 43.04
N LEU A 618 -37.34 0.94 43.03
CA LEU A 618 -37.69 -0.46 43.29
C LEU A 618 -38.24 -0.64 44.70
N THR A 619 -37.70 0.09 45.68
CA THR A 619 -38.21 0.05 47.06
C THR A 619 -39.62 0.65 47.15
N SER A 620 -39.83 1.81 46.54
CA SER A 620 -41.17 2.45 46.48
C SER A 620 -42.18 1.59 45.74
N MET A 621 -41.77 0.89 44.67
CA MET A 621 -42.62 -0.08 43.97
C MET A 621 -42.97 -1.27 44.91
N SER A 622 -42.00 -1.77 45.69
CA SER A 622 -42.20 -2.93 46.59
C SER A 622 -43.20 -2.67 47.72
N ILE A 623 -43.33 -1.40 48.19
CA ILE A 623 -44.27 -1.03 49.26
C ILE A 623 -45.58 -0.45 48.71
N GLY A 624 -45.72 -0.37 47.36
CA GLY A 624 -46.93 0.06 46.70
C GLY A 624 -47.19 1.58 46.76
N GLU A 625 -46.16 2.40 46.90
CA GLU A 625 -46.27 3.87 46.86
C GLU A 625 -46.61 4.42 45.48
N LYS A 626 -46.22 3.69 44.41
CA LYS A 626 -46.53 4.07 43.03
C LYS A 626 -47.98 3.76 42.68
N LYS A 627 -48.84 4.77 42.59
CA LYS A 627 -50.27 4.63 42.36
C LYS A 627 -50.69 4.38 40.91
N ASP A 628 -49.77 4.61 39.97
CA ASP A 628 -49.93 4.46 38.54
C ASP A 628 -49.74 3.01 38.06
N ILE A 629 -49.19 2.14 38.92
CA ILE A 629 -49.01 0.73 38.65
C ILE A 629 -49.60 -0.15 39.76
N VAL A 630 -50.23 -1.28 39.36
CA VAL A 630 -50.75 -2.27 40.28
C VAL A 630 -49.83 -3.49 40.19
N LEU A 631 -49.04 -3.73 41.24
CA LEU A 631 -48.15 -4.88 41.34
C LEU A 631 -48.78 -5.98 42.18
N THR A 632 -48.57 -7.22 41.74
CA THR A 632 -48.90 -8.44 42.53
C THR A 632 -47.95 -8.54 43.72
N GLU A 633 -48.31 -9.35 44.75
CA GLU A 633 -47.42 -9.59 45.89
C GLU A 633 -46.11 -10.27 45.48
N GLU A 634 -46.14 -11.08 44.41
CA GLU A 634 -44.95 -11.71 43.85
C GLU A 634 -43.99 -10.71 43.23
N GLU A 635 -44.50 -9.74 42.47
CA GLU A 635 -43.72 -8.62 41.85
C GLU A 635 -43.15 -7.69 42.93
N LYS A 636 -43.90 -7.40 44.00
CA LYS A 636 -43.40 -6.62 45.14
C LYS A 636 -42.24 -7.32 45.85
N GLU A 637 -42.34 -8.63 46.07
CA GLU A 637 -41.26 -9.39 46.67
C GLU A 637 -40.06 -9.54 45.72
N LEU A 638 -40.31 -9.59 44.41
CA LEU A 638 -39.26 -9.54 43.40
C LEU A 638 -38.48 -8.22 43.46
N CYS A 639 -39.15 -7.08 43.55
CA CYS A 639 -38.51 -5.77 43.72
C CYS A 639 -37.58 -5.72 44.94
N LYS A 640 -38.04 -6.25 46.11
CA LYS A 640 -37.19 -6.36 47.32
C LYS A 640 -35.95 -7.21 47.10
N ARG A 641 -36.09 -8.32 46.43
CA ARG A 641 -34.95 -9.18 46.09
C ARG A 641 -33.94 -8.49 45.15
N LEU A 642 -34.44 -7.73 44.16
CA LEU A 642 -33.61 -6.94 43.26
C LEU A 642 -32.82 -5.87 44.01
N VAL A 643 -33.46 -5.11 44.91
CA VAL A 643 -32.81 -4.11 45.77
C VAL A 643 -31.64 -4.77 46.56
N ASN A 644 -31.93 -5.89 47.23
CA ASN A 644 -30.89 -6.60 48.02
C ASN A 644 -29.70 -7.06 47.14
N ARG A 645 -29.99 -7.53 45.93
CA ARG A 645 -28.94 -7.97 44.97
C ARG A 645 -28.13 -6.79 44.47
N ILE A 646 -28.75 -5.68 44.07
CA ILE A 646 -28.06 -4.47 43.62
C ILE A 646 -27.18 -3.97 44.78
N ASN A 647 -27.71 -3.83 45.98
CA ASN A 647 -26.95 -3.36 47.13
C ASN A 647 -25.75 -4.26 47.47
N ALA A 648 -25.83 -5.56 47.23
CA ALA A 648 -24.70 -6.46 47.44
C ALA A 648 -23.52 -6.17 46.51
N TYR A 649 -23.77 -5.63 45.31
CA TYR A 649 -22.73 -5.22 44.37
C TYR A 649 -22.26 -3.78 44.57
N THR A 650 -23.19 -2.88 44.94
CA THR A 650 -22.85 -1.43 45.19
C THR A 650 -21.98 -1.25 46.45
N MET A 651 -21.92 -2.24 47.34
CA MET A 651 -20.95 -2.26 48.46
C MET A 651 -19.50 -2.43 48.01
N HIS A 652 -19.23 -2.84 46.78
CA HIS A 652 -17.87 -2.93 46.29
C HIS A 652 -17.29 -1.54 45.97
N SER A 653 -16.04 -1.27 46.39
CA SER A 653 -15.44 0.07 46.27
C SER A 653 -15.45 0.64 44.85
N LEU A 654 -15.20 -0.18 43.86
CA LEU A 654 -15.22 0.25 42.45
C LEU A 654 -16.61 0.64 41.93
N SER A 655 -17.69 0.10 42.55
CA SER A 655 -19.07 0.45 42.17
C SER A 655 -19.41 1.91 42.41
N THR A 656 -18.63 2.62 43.24
CA THR A 656 -18.83 4.05 43.49
C THR A 656 -18.63 4.89 42.22
N LEU A 657 -17.86 4.41 41.28
CA LEU A 657 -17.68 5.10 39.99
C LEU A 657 -18.97 5.20 39.16
N ILE A 658 -19.88 4.21 39.30
CA ILE A 658 -21.17 4.16 38.59
C ILE A 658 -22.30 4.61 39.52
N PHE A 659 -22.36 4.03 40.74
CA PHE A 659 -23.50 4.16 41.67
C PHE A 659 -23.23 5.15 42.82
N GLY A 660 -22.07 5.82 42.83
CA GLY A 660 -21.80 6.81 43.89
C GLY A 660 -22.61 8.10 43.70
N GLU A 661 -22.99 8.72 44.82
CA GLU A 661 -23.60 10.07 44.76
C GLU A 661 -22.60 11.08 44.24
N ARG A 662 -23.04 11.89 43.27
CA ARG A 662 -22.24 13.00 42.75
C ARG A 662 -22.20 14.11 43.79
N ILE A 663 -21.02 14.69 43.96
CA ILE A 663 -20.81 15.90 44.77
C ILE A 663 -20.94 17.08 43.82
N ASP A 664 -21.53 18.22 44.28
CA ASP A 664 -21.78 19.43 43.46
C ASP A 664 -20.54 19.96 42.71
N ASP A 665 -19.33 19.66 43.19
CA ASP A 665 -18.04 20.00 42.54
C ASP A 665 -17.47 18.90 41.64
N THR A 666 -18.28 17.90 41.26
CA THR A 666 -17.78 16.83 40.37
C THR A 666 -17.54 17.41 38.98
N GLU A 667 -16.26 17.66 38.66
CA GLU A 667 -15.86 18.12 37.33
C GLU A 667 -16.20 17.06 36.27
N VAL A 668 -16.80 17.52 35.18
CA VAL A 668 -16.99 16.69 33.98
C VAL A 668 -15.63 16.15 33.55
N LEU A 669 -15.61 14.90 33.06
CA LEU A 669 -14.38 14.36 32.48
C LEU A 669 -13.93 15.26 31.34
N ASP A 670 -12.84 16.01 31.53
CA ASP A 670 -12.27 16.85 30.49
C ASP A 670 -11.54 15.98 29.45
N ILE A 671 -12.13 15.85 28.27
CA ILE A 671 -11.60 15.09 27.13
C ILE A 671 -11.37 15.97 25.91
N ASN A 672 -11.21 17.28 26.12
CA ASN A 672 -11.02 18.23 25.02
C ASN A 672 -9.60 18.20 24.41
N SER A 673 -8.66 17.58 25.08
CA SER A 673 -7.28 17.41 24.58
C SER A 673 -7.24 16.57 23.30
N GLN A 674 -6.15 16.66 22.52
CA GLN A 674 -6.00 15.85 21.31
C GLN A 674 -5.82 14.37 21.65
N LEU A 675 -5.05 14.07 22.70
CA LEU A 675 -4.77 12.72 23.18
C LEU A 675 -5.24 12.55 24.62
N ASN A 676 -6.27 11.73 24.81
CA ASN A 676 -6.84 11.43 26.12
C ASN A 676 -6.63 9.97 26.48
N VAL A 677 -6.09 9.69 27.64
CA VAL A 677 -5.89 8.35 28.19
C VAL A 677 -6.76 8.15 29.42
N LEU A 678 -7.77 7.31 29.29
CA LEU A 678 -8.72 7.01 30.36
C LEU A 678 -8.34 5.70 31.06
N GLN A 679 -8.08 5.78 32.34
CA GLN A 679 -7.60 4.69 33.19
C GLN A 679 -8.50 4.51 34.39
N VAL A 680 -8.57 3.28 34.90
CA VAL A 680 -9.31 2.98 36.15
C VAL A 680 -8.37 2.25 37.12
N GLU A 681 -8.21 2.80 38.32
CA GLU A 681 -7.39 2.18 39.36
C GLU A 681 -8.05 0.90 39.91
N ASN A 682 -7.22 -0.13 40.16
CA ASN A 682 -7.62 -1.38 40.79
C ASN A 682 -8.75 -2.14 40.07
N LEU A 683 -8.82 -2.05 38.73
CA LEU A 683 -9.77 -2.81 37.95
C LEU A 683 -9.36 -4.28 37.93
N GLU A 684 -10.19 -5.16 38.54
CA GLU A 684 -9.97 -6.60 38.61
C GLU A 684 -10.70 -7.32 37.48
N LEU A 685 -10.02 -7.51 36.36
CA LEU A 685 -10.56 -8.19 35.21
C LEU A 685 -10.27 -9.70 35.30
N ALA A 686 -11.26 -10.53 34.96
CA ALA A 686 -11.06 -11.97 34.89
C ALA A 686 -10.09 -12.35 33.74
N ASP A 687 -9.32 -13.42 33.95
CA ASP A 687 -8.43 -13.95 32.89
C ASP A 687 -9.25 -14.54 31.73
N ALA A 688 -8.60 -14.67 30.56
CA ALA A 688 -9.25 -15.08 29.33
C ALA A 688 -9.94 -16.45 29.42
N ASP A 689 -9.41 -17.36 30.22
CA ASP A 689 -9.86 -18.75 30.35
C ASP A 689 -10.97 -18.96 31.40
N VAL A 690 -11.35 -17.91 32.16
CA VAL A 690 -12.40 -18.02 33.21
C VAL A 690 -13.79 -17.88 32.58
N ASP A 691 -14.66 -18.88 32.83
CA ASP A 691 -16.07 -18.79 32.39
C ASP A 691 -16.78 -17.64 33.13
N PRO A 692 -17.59 -16.81 32.47
CA PRO A 692 -18.36 -15.74 33.11
C PRO A 692 -19.24 -16.21 34.31
N LYS A 693 -19.62 -17.48 34.36
CA LYS A 693 -20.35 -18.05 35.47
C LYS A 693 -19.52 -18.14 36.77
N ASP A 694 -18.20 -18.20 36.64
CA ASP A 694 -17.28 -18.35 37.77
C ASP A 694 -16.67 -17.01 38.19
N TYR A 695 -17.18 -15.88 37.67
CA TYR A 695 -16.70 -14.54 37.98
C TYR A 695 -16.91 -14.19 39.45
N SER A 696 -15.88 -13.63 40.09
CA SER A 696 -15.98 -12.99 41.38
C SER A 696 -16.88 -11.75 41.33
N LYS A 697 -17.32 -11.26 42.48
CA LYS A 697 -18.04 -9.98 42.52
C LYS A 697 -17.21 -8.81 41.94
N ALA A 698 -15.91 -8.80 42.21
CA ALA A 698 -14.99 -7.81 41.66
C ALA A 698 -14.92 -7.86 40.13
N ASN A 699 -14.88 -9.05 39.55
CA ASN A 699 -14.90 -9.21 38.09
C ASN A 699 -16.19 -8.70 37.46
N ILE A 700 -17.37 -9.01 38.08
CA ILE A 700 -18.67 -8.55 37.58
C ILE A 700 -18.79 -7.02 37.64
N VAL A 701 -18.32 -6.39 38.72
CA VAL A 701 -18.32 -4.95 38.88
C VAL A 701 -17.33 -4.31 37.84
N SER A 702 -16.15 -4.91 37.66
CA SER A 702 -15.17 -4.44 36.69
C SER A 702 -15.70 -4.52 35.23
N ASP A 703 -16.44 -5.59 34.93
CA ASP A 703 -17.13 -5.73 33.65
C ASP A 703 -18.20 -4.64 33.46
N SER A 704 -18.96 -4.30 34.51
CA SER A 704 -19.94 -3.23 34.45
C SER A 704 -19.29 -1.84 34.21
N ILE A 705 -18.08 -1.62 34.75
CA ILE A 705 -17.27 -0.43 34.48
C ILE A 705 -16.82 -0.39 33.02
N LEU A 706 -16.36 -1.50 32.46
CA LEU A 706 -16.00 -1.56 31.02
C LEU A 706 -17.20 -1.20 30.14
N TYR A 707 -18.39 -1.58 30.53
CA TYR A 707 -19.63 -1.19 29.86
C TYR A 707 -19.85 0.32 29.87
N ALA A 708 -19.76 0.95 31.06
CA ALA A 708 -19.88 2.37 31.22
C ALA A 708 -18.81 3.13 30.39
N LEU A 709 -17.59 2.59 30.35
CA LEU A 709 -16.51 3.12 29.51
C LEU A 709 -16.83 3.01 28.00
N THR A 710 -17.46 1.91 27.56
CA THR A 710 -17.88 1.78 26.15
C THR A 710 -18.96 2.82 25.80
N ALA A 711 -19.90 3.03 26.70
CA ALA A 711 -20.90 4.06 26.53
C ALA A 711 -20.27 5.47 26.44
N TYR A 712 -19.26 5.72 27.26
CA TYR A 712 -18.48 6.97 27.23
C TYR A 712 -17.73 7.16 25.90
N GLN A 713 -17.15 6.11 25.35
CA GLN A 713 -16.50 6.13 24.02
C GLN A 713 -17.49 6.49 22.91
N ARG A 714 -18.73 5.97 22.95
CA ARG A 714 -19.79 6.36 22.02
C ARG A 714 -20.12 7.85 22.13
N GLN A 715 -20.23 8.35 23.35
CA GLN A 715 -20.47 9.77 23.58
C GLN A 715 -19.30 10.64 23.09
N PHE A 716 -18.07 10.21 23.27
CA PHE A 716 -16.89 10.89 22.74
C PHE A 716 -16.97 11.11 21.23
N ILE A 717 -17.36 10.09 20.47
CA ILE A 717 -17.56 10.22 19.01
C ILE A 717 -18.63 11.28 18.70
N ASN A 718 -19.69 11.34 19.50
CA ASN A 718 -20.77 12.29 19.30
C ASN A 718 -20.40 13.74 19.63
N MET A 719 -19.46 13.95 20.56
CA MET A 719 -19.00 15.29 20.97
C MET A 719 -18.18 15.99 19.90
N PHE A 720 -17.55 15.26 18.96
CA PHE A 720 -16.67 15.81 17.94
C PHE A 720 -17.12 15.44 16.52
N PRO A 721 -18.31 15.86 16.07
CA PRO A 721 -18.90 15.39 14.81
C PRO A 721 -18.18 15.87 13.56
N ASN A 722 -17.29 16.88 13.68
CA ASN A 722 -16.54 17.45 12.55
C ASN A 722 -15.06 17.07 12.55
N ASP A 723 -14.61 16.35 13.57
CA ASP A 723 -13.23 15.89 13.72
C ASP A 723 -13.13 14.40 13.47
N LEU A 724 -11.98 13.96 12.97
CA LEU A 724 -11.66 12.54 13.00
C LEU A 724 -11.47 12.13 14.46
N THR A 725 -12.28 11.20 14.92
CA THR A 725 -12.16 10.65 16.27
C THR A 725 -11.50 9.29 16.23
N VAL A 726 -10.69 8.97 17.22
CA VAL A 726 -9.99 7.68 17.34
C VAL A 726 -10.27 7.08 18.71
N ILE A 727 -10.74 5.84 18.72
CA ILE A 727 -10.98 5.08 19.94
C ILE A 727 -9.96 3.95 20.02
N GLY A 728 -9.10 3.98 21.02
CA GLY A 728 -8.14 2.91 21.33
C GLY A 728 -8.66 1.98 22.40
N LEU A 729 -8.70 0.68 22.11
CA LEU A 729 -9.19 -0.37 22.99
C LEU A 729 -8.09 -1.37 23.28
N ASP A 730 -7.51 -1.26 24.45
CA ASP A 730 -6.53 -2.24 24.92
C ASP A 730 -7.23 -3.46 25.54
N GLU A 731 -6.68 -4.65 25.29
CA GLU A 731 -7.27 -5.94 25.75
C GLU A 731 -8.74 -6.09 25.32
N ALA A 732 -9.05 -5.79 24.05
CA ALA A 732 -10.42 -5.73 23.53
C ALA A 732 -11.22 -7.04 23.68
N TRP A 733 -10.55 -8.21 23.81
CA TRP A 733 -11.18 -9.49 24.04
C TRP A 733 -12.10 -9.51 25.28
N LYS A 734 -11.82 -8.66 26.27
CA LYS A 734 -12.62 -8.55 27.49
C LYS A 734 -14.05 -8.07 27.21
N TYR A 735 -14.22 -7.23 26.20
CA TYR A 735 -15.53 -6.73 25.78
C TYR A 735 -16.37 -7.79 25.02
N PHE A 736 -15.73 -8.83 24.48
CA PHE A 736 -16.42 -9.83 23.65
C PHE A 736 -16.88 -11.07 24.40
N LYS A 737 -16.49 -11.24 25.66
CA LYS A 737 -16.81 -12.44 26.45
C LYS A 737 -18.31 -12.64 26.71
N ASN A 738 -19.06 -11.56 26.92
CA ASN A 738 -20.50 -11.67 27.17
C ASN A 738 -21.33 -11.07 26.01
N SER A 739 -22.61 -11.46 25.92
CA SER A 739 -23.50 -11.06 24.81
C SER A 739 -23.78 -9.56 24.79
N GLN A 740 -23.80 -8.93 25.95
CA GLN A 740 -24.09 -7.54 26.12
C GLN A 740 -22.87 -6.69 25.65
N GLY A 741 -21.61 -7.06 26.03
CA GLY A 741 -20.40 -6.46 25.56
C GLY A 741 -20.29 -6.47 24.05
N ARG A 742 -20.59 -7.62 23.46
CA ARG A 742 -20.66 -7.74 22.00
C ARG A 742 -21.64 -6.75 21.39
N SER A 743 -22.85 -6.63 21.96
CA SER A 743 -23.88 -5.70 21.45
C SER A 743 -23.46 -4.24 21.56
N ALA A 744 -22.89 -3.84 22.71
CA ALA A 744 -22.40 -2.48 22.92
C ALA A 744 -21.27 -2.14 21.93
N PHE A 745 -20.37 -3.08 21.72
CA PHE A 745 -19.25 -2.92 20.82
C PHE A 745 -19.66 -2.91 19.35
N GLN A 746 -20.61 -3.75 18.92
CA GLN A 746 -21.22 -3.68 17.60
C GLN A 746 -21.86 -2.33 17.33
N SER A 747 -22.50 -1.73 18.34
CA SER A 747 -23.05 -0.37 18.22
C SER A 747 -21.95 0.66 18.04
N LEU A 748 -20.84 0.56 18.80
CA LEU A 748 -19.67 1.45 18.67
C LEU A 748 -19.06 1.37 17.25
N PHE A 749 -18.90 0.16 16.70
CA PHE A 749 -18.40 -0.05 15.34
C PHE A 749 -19.31 0.56 14.26
N ARG A 750 -20.62 0.33 14.42
CA ARG A 750 -21.63 0.86 13.47
C ARG A 750 -21.69 2.37 13.49
N GLU A 751 -21.68 2.95 14.70
CA GLU A 751 -21.68 4.42 14.88
C GLU A 751 -20.35 5.01 14.40
N GLY A 752 -19.22 4.40 14.75
CA GLY A 752 -17.90 4.83 14.29
C GLY A 752 -17.83 4.95 12.77
N ARG A 753 -18.27 3.91 12.05
CA ARG A 753 -18.31 3.95 10.59
C ARG A 753 -19.18 5.08 10.05
N SER A 754 -20.37 5.28 10.62
CA SER A 754 -21.31 6.30 10.14
C SER A 754 -20.85 7.73 10.43
N LYS A 755 -20.02 7.94 11.46
CA LYS A 755 -19.53 9.24 11.92
C LYS A 755 -18.07 9.50 11.60
N GLY A 756 -17.42 8.61 10.85
CA GLY A 756 -16.02 8.78 10.47
C GLY A 756 -15.02 8.57 11.61
N ALA A 757 -15.37 7.78 12.63
CA ALA A 757 -14.48 7.46 13.74
C ALA A 757 -13.64 6.21 13.44
N SER A 758 -12.35 6.26 13.77
CA SER A 758 -11.41 5.13 13.68
C SER A 758 -11.39 4.35 14.99
N ILE A 759 -11.57 3.03 14.91
CA ILE A 759 -11.57 2.15 16.09
C ILE A 759 -10.38 1.23 16.01
N HIS A 760 -9.45 1.39 16.97
CA HIS A 760 -8.23 0.60 17.08
C HIS A 760 -8.40 -0.47 18.15
N ILE A 761 -8.34 -1.72 17.74
CA ILE A 761 -8.47 -2.90 18.58
C ILE A 761 -7.10 -3.49 18.84
N MET A 762 -6.74 -3.68 20.09
CA MET A 762 -5.57 -4.44 20.49
C MET A 762 -6.03 -5.70 21.21
N THR A 763 -5.67 -6.86 20.67
CA THR A 763 -6.02 -8.15 21.26
C THR A 763 -4.88 -9.16 21.11
N GLN A 764 -4.88 -10.20 21.93
CA GLN A 764 -3.85 -11.22 21.82
C GLN A 764 -4.13 -12.19 20.67
N ARG A 765 -5.40 -12.43 20.34
CA ARG A 765 -5.83 -13.37 19.31
C ARG A 765 -6.90 -12.76 18.42
N LEU A 766 -6.83 -12.99 17.14
CA LEU A 766 -7.90 -12.59 16.21
C LEU A 766 -9.19 -13.36 16.49
N SER A 767 -9.07 -14.62 16.95
CA SER A 767 -10.20 -15.46 17.34
C SER A 767 -11.02 -14.90 18.51
N ASP A 768 -10.47 -13.98 19.29
CA ASP A 768 -11.21 -13.30 20.36
C ASP A 768 -12.30 -12.37 19.80
N ILE A 769 -12.13 -11.89 18.57
CA ILE A 769 -13.07 -10.99 17.90
C ILE A 769 -14.14 -11.83 17.17
N PRO A 770 -15.44 -11.58 17.39
CA PRO A 770 -16.51 -12.26 16.67
C PRO A 770 -16.39 -12.16 15.15
N GLU A 771 -16.70 -13.22 14.41
CA GLU A 771 -16.50 -13.30 12.94
C GLU A 771 -17.24 -12.20 12.15
N ASP A 772 -18.43 -11.82 12.60
CA ASP A 772 -19.21 -10.74 12.02
C ASP A 772 -18.52 -9.37 12.15
N MET A 773 -17.70 -9.20 13.19
CA MET A 773 -16.89 -7.99 13.42
C MET A 773 -15.53 -8.06 12.72
N GLN A 774 -14.92 -9.24 12.59
CA GLN A 774 -13.68 -9.41 11.83
C GLN A 774 -13.85 -8.90 10.38
N SER A 775 -15.02 -9.12 9.78
CA SER A 775 -15.34 -8.63 8.44
C SER A 775 -15.32 -7.09 8.30
N GLN A 776 -15.39 -6.37 9.41
CA GLN A 776 -15.38 -4.91 9.47
C GLN A 776 -13.97 -4.33 9.70
N ILE A 777 -12.97 -5.16 9.94
CA ILE A 777 -11.58 -4.73 10.10
C ILE A 777 -11.02 -4.32 8.72
N GLY A 778 -10.65 -3.06 8.57
CA GLY A 778 -10.06 -2.51 7.35
C GLY A 778 -8.58 -2.81 7.22
N GLN A 779 -7.84 -2.69 8.34
CA GLN A 779 -6.40 -2.92 8.41
C GLN A 779 -6.07 -3.87 9.56
N LEU A 780 -5.14 -4.79 9.33
CA LEU A 780 -4.69 -5.74 10.34
C LEU A 780 -3.17 -5.76 10.43
N PHE A 781 -2.66 -5.58 11.64
CA PHE A 781 -1.26 -5.77 12.02
C PHE A 781 -1.17 -7.07 12.84
N ALA A 782 -0.74 -8.16 12.22
CA ALA A 782 -0.58 -9.45 12.86
C ALA A 782 0.89 -9.67 13.22
N TYR A 783 1.22 -9.48 14.50
CA TYR A 783 2.58 -9.65 15.04
C TYR A 783 2.87 -11.13 15.37
N LEU A 784 4.06 -11.39 15.91
CA LEU A 784 4.52 -12.71 16.33
C LEU A 784 3.39 -13.57 16.94
N GLU A 785 3.18 -14.76 16.39
CA GLU A 785 2.22 -15.75 16.87
C GLU A 785 2.80 -17.16 16.65
N SER A 786 2.62 -18.03 17.64
CA SER A 786 3.12 -19.43 17.61
C SER A 786 2.03 -20.47 17.78
N ASN A 787 0.79 -20.03 18.04
CA ASN A 787 -0.35 -20.94 18.18
C ASN A 787 -0.88 -21.32 16.78
N THR A 788 -0.82 -22.61 16.44
CA THR A 788 -1.24 -23.14 15.14
C THR A 788 -2.69 -22.81 14.79
N ASP A 789 -3.61 -22.90 15.76
CA ASP A 789 -5.04 -22.62 15.52
C ASP A 789 -5.26 -21.14 15.21
N GLU A 790 -4.53 -20.26 15.89
CA GLU A 790 -4.62 -18.82 15.66
C GLU A 790 -4.00 -18.44 14.32
N ILE A 791 -2.86 -19.03 13.96
CA ILE A 791 -2.25 -18.84 12.64
C ILE A 791 -3.20 -19.29 11.52
N ASN A 792 -3.92 -20.39 11.70
CA ASN A 792 -4.95 -20.84 10.76
C ASN A 792 -6.10 -19.83 10.63
N LYS A 793 -6.51 -19.17 11.71
CA LYS A 793 -7.51 -18.10 11.67
C LYS A 793 -6.98 -16.86 10.93
N LEU A 794 -5.74 -16.47 11.16
CA LEU A 794 -5.08 -15.40 10.41
C LEU A 794 -4.98 -15.73 8.93
N GLN A 795 -4.64 -16.98 8.59
CA GLN A 795 -4.60 -17.47 7.20
C GLN A 795 -5.96 -17.31 6.51
N GLN A 796 -7.05 -17.67 7.19
CA GLN A 796 -8.41 -17.48 6.69
C GLN A 796 -8.76 -16.00 6.51
N PHE A 797 -8.39 -15.15 7.48
CA PHE A 797 -8.64 -13.71 7.41
C PHE A 797 -7.91 -13.05 6.23
N PHE A 798 -6.65 -13.40 6.00
CA PHE A 798 -5.87 -12.94 4.85
C PHE A 798 -6.31 -13.59 3.53
N ARG A 799 -7.16 -14.62 3.59
CA ARG A 799 -7.60 -15.42 2.45
C ARG A 799 -6.47 -16.17 1.74
N PHE A 800 -5.47 -16.57 2.50
CA PHE A 800 -4.39 -17.41 1.99
C PHE A 800 -4.86 -18.85 1.85
N ASP A 801 -4.33 -19.55 0.85
CA ASP A 801 -4.55 -20.99 0.71
C ASP A 801 -3.49 -21.82 1.47
N ASP A 802 -3.61 -23.15 1.42
CA ASP A 802 -2.70 -24.05 2.11
C ASP A 802 -1.25 -24.01 1.59
N SER A 803 -0.98 -23.38 0.44
CA SER A 803 0.37 -23.24 -0.12
C SER A 803 1.17 -22.09 0.50
N THR A 804 0.51 -21.13 1.16
CA THR A 804 1.17 -20.03 1.89
C THR A 804 1.56 -20.55 3.28
N ASP A 805 2.85 -20.71 3.51
CA ASP A 805 3.37 -21.24 4.78
C ASP A 805 3.42 -20.16 5.88
N LEU A 806 2.24 -19.67 6.28
CA LEU A 806 2.12 -18.71 7.38
C LEU A 806 2.57 -19.34 8.71
N GLN A 807 2.47 -20.68 8.82
CA GLN A 807 2.93 -21.44 9.98
C GLN A 807 4.46 -21.38 10.17
N ALA A 808 5.22 -21.25 9.06
CA ALA A 808 6.66 -21.05 9.15
C ALA A 808 7.03 -19.57 9.38
N ILE A 809 6.24 -18.64 8.87
CA ILE A 809 6.57 -17.19 8.91
C ILE A 809 6.25 -16.58 10.28
N MET A 810 5.02 -16.81 10.79
CA MET A 810 4.53 -16.10 11.99
C MET A 810 5.34 -16.34 13.27
N PRO A 811 5.87 -17.58 13.53
CA PRO A 811 6.70 -17.82 14.71
C PRO A 811 8.12 -17.22 14.63
N GLU A 812 8.60 -16.89 13.43
CA GLU A 812 9.95 -16.37 13.18
C GLU A 812 9.97 -14.84 13.04
N LEU A 813 8.82 -14.17 13.20
CA LEU A 813 8.77 -12.71 13.15
C LEU A 813 9.51 -12.11 14.34
N GLU A 814 10.37 -11.15 14.06
CA GLU A 814 11.04 -10.35 15.09
C GLU A 814 10.07 -9.38 15.79
N THR A 815 10.43 -8.92 16.98
CA THR A 815 9.63 -7.92 17.70
C THR A 815 9.51 -6.64 16.88
N GLY A 816 8.27 -6.17 16.66
CA GLY A 816 7.96 -5.00 15.82
C GLY A 816 7.71 -5.33 14.36
N VAL A 817 8.02 -6.56 13.91
CA VAL A 817 7.70 -7.02 12.56
C VAL A 817 6.33 -7.70 12.56
N CYS A 818 5.50 -7.41 11.56
CA CYS A 818 4.17 -7.97 11.45
C CYS A 818 3.79 -8.32 10.01
N VAL A 819 2.85 -9.25 9.86
CA VAL A 819 2.11 -9.41 8.61
C VAL A 819 1.02 -8.34 8.59
N TYR A 820 1.11 -7.43 7.66
CA TYR A 820 0.23 -6.25 7.56
C TYR A 820 -0.69 -6.34 6.35
N LYS A 821 -1.98 -6.14 6.59
CA LYS A 821 -3.00 -5.98 5.56
C LYS A 821 -3.46 -4.53 5.53
N ASP A 822 -3.34 -3.89 4.38
CA ASP A 822 -3.75 -2.50 4.18
C ASP A 822 -5.20 -2.34 3.67
N LEU A 823 -5.64 -1.09 3.48
CA LEU A 823 -6.98 -0.73 3.01
C LEU A 823 -7.28 -1.17 1.56
N ASN A 824 -6.28 -1.52 0.79
CA ASN A 824 -6.43 -2.03 -0.58
C ASN A 824 -6.40 -3.55 -0.67
N ASP A 825 -6.53 -4.25 0.47
CA ASP A 825 -6.41 -5.71 0.61
C ASP A 825 -5.02 -6.25 0.22
N ARG A 826 -3.98 -5.40 0.21
CA ARG A 826 -2.61 -5.84 -0.03
C ARG A 826 -2.02 -6.35 1.28
N VAL A 827 -1.32 -7.46 1.22
CA VAL A 827 -0.68 -8.09 2.38
C VAL A 827 0.82 -8.16 2.17
N GLY A 828 1.59 -7.85 3.20
CA GLY A 828 3.05 -7.92 3.17
C GLY A 828 3.65 -7.94 4.56
N ILE A 829 4.95 -8.15 4.67
CA ILE A 829 5.67 -8.08 5.94
C ILE A 829 6.12 -6.64 6.15
N LEU A 830 5.64 -6.03 7.21
CA LEU A 830 5.96 -4.67 7.63
C LEU A 830 6.86 -4.72 8.86
N ASP A 831 7.98 -4.06 8.79
CA ASP A 831 8.84 -3.76 9.92
C ASP A 831 8.45 -2.36 10.44
N VAL A 832 7.73 -2.32 11.56
CA VAL A 832 7.24 -1.09 12.19
C VAL A 832 8.41 -0.35 12.83
N ARG A 833 8.72 0.82 12.32
CA ARG A 833 9.88 1.60 12.77
C ARG A 833 9.51 3.01 13.21
N VAL A 834 10.07 3.42 14.32
CA VAL A 834 10.07 4.79 14.81
C VAL A 834 11.50 5.33 14.71
N LEU A 835 11.67 6.45 14.01
CA LEU A 835 13.02 6.99 13.72
C LEU A 835 13.56 7.92 14.79
N GLN A 836 12.73 8.36 15.72
CA GLN A 836 13.11 9.27 16.81
C GLN A 836 13.27 8.50 18.13
N GLU A 837 14.45 8.50 18.71
CA GLU A 837 14.80 7.73 19.92
C GLU A 837 13.84 7.98 21.11
N HIS A 838 13.47 9.25 21.36
CA HIS A 838 12.57 9.57 22.48
C HIS A 838 11.18 8.95 22.32
N LEU A 839 10.67 8.81 21.07
CA LEU A 839 9.41 8.14 20.79
C LEU A 839 9.53 6.61 20.89
N VAL A 840 10.67 6.04 20.50
CA VAL A 840 10.95 4.61 20.73
C VAL A 840 10.82 4.29 22.21
N ASP A 841 11.44 5.09 23.06
CA ASP A 841 11.34 4.93 24.51
C ASP A 841 9.93 5.21 25.06
N ALA A 842 9.17 6.12 24.46
CA ALA A 842 7.80 6.44 24.86
C ALA A 842 6.79 5.34 24.45
N PHE A 843 7.03 4.61 23.36
CA PHE A 843 6.09 3.61 22.88
C PHE A 843 6.38 2.19 23.38
N ASP A 844 7.59 1.97 23.93
CA ASP A 844 8.01 0.69 24.46
C ASP A 844 7.32 0.35 25.79
N THR A 845 6.59 -0.77 25.80
CA THR A 845 5.90 -1.32 26.97
C THR A 845 6.66 -2.44 27.67
N SER A 846 7.90 -2.77 27.22
CA SER A 846 8.72 -3.82 27.83
C SER A 846 9.21 -3.42 29.22
N ASN A 847 9.45 -4.41 30.08
CA ASN A 847 9.92 -4.15 31.44
C ASN A 847 11.37 -3.64 31.40
N GLN A 848 11.66 -2.58 32.16
CA GLN A 848 13.02 -2.00 32.29
C GLN A 848 14.08 -3.00 32.81
N LEU A 849 13.68 -4.13 33.35
CA LEU A 849 14.58 -5.19 33.81
C LEU A 849 15.24 -5.97 32.66
N GLU A 850 14.54 -6.13 31.54
CA GLU A 850 15.09 -6.78 30.35
C GLU A 850 16.14 -5.89 29.65
N LYS A 851 15.95 -4.57 29.64
CA LYS A 851 16.95 -3.61 29.10
C LYS A 851 18.28 -3.60 29.85
N ARG A 852 18.35 -4.06 31.11
CA ARG A 852 19.61 -4.13 31.88
C ARG A 852 20.47 -5.35 31.56
N ASP A 853 19.91 -6.39 31.01
CA ASP A 853 20.64 -7.63 30.70
C ASP A 853 21.23 -7.60 29.28
N ASP A 854 20.60 -6.91 28.33
CA ASP A 854 21.14 -6.75 26.97
C ASP A 854 22.41 -5.87 26.94
N ILE A 855 22.50 -4.84 27.78
CA ILE A 855 23.71 -4.00 27.91
C ILE A 855 24.91 -4.74 28.50
N LYS A 856 24.69 -5.90 29.17
CA LYS A 856 25.79 -6.74 29.71
C LYS A 856 26.32 -7.77 28.74
N GLN A 857 25.68 -7.98 27.60
CA GLN A 857 26.18 -8.89 26.56
C GLN A 857 27.01 -8.20 25.47
N GLU A 858 27.02 -6.85 25.42
CA GLU A 858 27.81 -6.06 24.45
C GLU A 858 29.07 -5.41 25.03
N VAL A 859 29.52 -5.76 26.27
CA VAL A 859 30.78 -5.27 26.87
C VAL A 859 31.79 -6.40 26.98
#